data_1e0e40c976468e25b795ec7e1e857002
#
_entry.id   1e0e40c976468e25b795ec7e1e857002
#
_cell.length_a   1.000
_cell.length_b   1.000
_cell.length_c   1.000
_cell.angle_alpha   90.00
_cell.angle_beta   90.00
_cell.angle_gamma   90.00
#
_symmetry.space_group_name_H-M   'P 1'
#
loop_
_entity.id
_entity.type
_entity.pdbx_description
1 polymer ?
#
loop_
_entity_poly.entity_id
_entity_poly.type
_entity_poly.pdbx_seq_one_letter_code
_entity_poly.pdbx_strand_id
1 'polypeptide(L)'
;MAVGQLKSLIGSIRRKPSTAPDRKTNAEAELSPINEKTSILHDITHMGVKNMTTVAQGLTTIASGEPMDDKELLLEHGVAALQSAPPNSGLSAMVSEGFIKMLYNDLPHPPVTLAGPTARYRRHDGGNNNPWNPEMGKAGSPYSRSVPPMRPKGPNLPDPELVFEQLLKREGPFREHPSGLNRLFFSFATIVIHECFQTSRTDHWINETSSYVDLSTLYGNTEVEQKRVRTYENGTIYPDSIASERIMMMPPGVIAVLVMFSRNHNSIAHSLFSINEDGKYKPWETLDKKQRDEQDEDIFQLARNINVGFFATVVLKDYVAAILNTPRANSEWSLDLGAEIKQAGQRVERGTGNVVSVEFAVLYHWHAALSAADADWMEKLLRDNLPGLESVDDVTPDMFKKVVMTEGHKLKDTLPRNWTFGGLKRKPNGMFDDVDLAEIIKDCIESPAHAFGAHGTPASLKIVDIMGMLQARDKFQVCTMNEFRRYLNLKAYANFEEWNPDKEVARAAELLYGHIDNLELYPGLMAEVTKPAMAGSGVCPGQTTGRGILDDAVALVRGDRFLSYDFNSSTLTNWGVAKLSVSPPGAYGGMLPQLLLSGLPNAFTGTSSYALLPFYTPKAAAGILKGNGVVDQYDLTRPKSDRSIVSIHTQEGCKKVFEDRENFRVMYQAAIRQCTDGHDFMIGWDQQKKHDDRSKILHKVFLEENFEANVTKFFRTNVARLISKSSLEYQGTRRSIDIVRDVTNVTPILWLAERFAIPIKDAEHPRGLLSVPELFGIYLVLFMYQSFNIQPLVETTLREGATKVAPILRKILKAHLETQQGVKETVVDWLAKGTAYEVGPDADRIYHSLNATKLPIGDLVGDCIGMGAPVAGNITQQASLLIDLFLSPGYEVYKDRIVELAHRDDP
;
A
#
# COMPACT_ATOMS: atom_id res chain seq x y z
N MET A 1 -5.72 -24.18 26.92
CA MET A 1 -4.32 -24.39 26.52
C MET A 1 -3.32 -24.26 27.67
N ALA A 2 -3.42 -23.27 28.55
CA ALA A 2 -2.50 -23.07 29.67
C ALA A 2 -2.31 -24.29 30.58
N VAL A 3 -3.37 -25.03 30.89
CA VAL A 3 -3.30 -26.25 31.73
C VAL A 3 -2.57 -27.41 31.01
N GLY A 4 -2.62 -27.45 29.68
CA GLY A 4 -1.90 -28.44 28.88
C GLY A 4 -0.40 -28.15 28.81
N GLN A 5 -0.02 -26.88 28.73
CA GLN A 5 1.38 -26.47 28.74
C GLN A 5 2.02 -26.62 30.12
N LEU A 6 1.28 -26.35 31.18
CA LEU A 6 1.74 -26.63 32.53
C LEU A 6 1.98 -28.12 32.77
N LYS A 7 1.10 -29.00 32.25
CA LYS A 7 1.29 -30.46 32.28
C LYS A 7 2.49 -30.93 31.42
N SER A 8 2.75 -30.26 30.29
CA SER A 8 3.93 -30.51 29.46
C SER A 8 5.22 -30.08 30.17
N LEU A 9 5.20 -28.92 30.83
CA LEU A 9 6.34 -28.42 31.62
C LEU A 9 6.65 -29.35 32.80
N ILE A 10 5.60 -29.79 33.52
CA ILE A 10 5.73 -30.76 34.62
C ILE A 10 6.15 -32.13 34.10
N GLY A 11 5.74 -32.50 32.88
CA GLY A 11 6.17 -33.73 32.21
C GLY A 11 7.65 -33.71 31.76
N SER A 12 8.17 -32.55 31.38
CA SER A 12 9.58 -32.36 30.99
C SER A 12 10.53 -32.43 32.21
N ILE A 13 10.05 -32.01 33.35
CA ILE A 13 10.81 -32.08 34.62
C ILE A 13 11.07 -33.55 35.06
N ARG A 14 10.27 -34.51 34.57
CA ARG A 14 10.45 -35.93 34.88
C ARG A 14 11.41 -36.68 33.95
N ARG A 15 11.96 -36.06 32.90
CA ARG A 15 12.97 -36.67 32.03
C ARG A 15 14.37 -36.38 32.59
N LYS A 16 15.10 -37.40 33.00
CA LYS A 16 16.53 -37.31 33.34
C LYS A 16 17.28 -36.61 32.21
N PRO A 17 18.16 -35.63 32.49
CA PRO A 17 19.03 -35.05 31.48
C PRO A 17 19.89 -36.13 30.87
N SER A 18 19.92 -36.20 29.52
CA SER A 18 20.96 -36.99 28.84
C SER A 18 22.29 -36.26 29.02
N THR A 19 23.28 -36.95 29.43
CA THR A 19 24.66 -36.48 29.60
C THR A 19 25.19 -35.97 28.25
N ALA A 20 25.28 -34.66 28.09
CA ALA A 20 26.07 -34.02 27.04
C ALA A 20 27.54 -34.02 27.48
N PRO A 21 28.52 -34.19 26.55
CA PRO A 21 29.93 -34.27 26.90
C PRO A 21 30.44 -32.92 27.40
N ASP A 22 31.23 -32.97 28.48
CA ASP A 22 31.91 -31.86 29.12
C ASP A 22 32.67 -30.96 28.12
N ARG A 23 32.22 -29.74 27.90
CA ARG A 23 33.09 -28.67 27.42
C ARG A 23 33.80 -28.06 28.61
N LYS A 24 35.02 -28.43 28.84
CA LYS A 24 35.96 -27.75 29.73
C LYS A 24 36.24 -26.36 29.14
N THR A 25 35.60 -25.31 29.68
CA THR A 25 36.08 -23.94 29.54
C THR A 25 37.13 -23.72 30.63
N ASN A 26 38.30 -23.19 30.25
CA ASN A 26 39.39 -22.81 31.16
C ASN A 26 39.00 -21.54 31.93
N ALA A 27 38.11 -21.67 32.90
CA ALA A 27 37.95 -20.78 34.01
C ALA A 27 37.66 -21.69 35.21
N GLU A 28 38.71 -21.97 35.97
CA GLU A 28 38.59 -22.58 37.29
C GLU A 28 37.93 -21.55 38.23
N ALA A 29 36.63 -21.34 38.08
CA ALA A 29 35.80 -21.04 39.23
C ALA A 29 35.35 -22.42 39.74
N GLU A 30 35.76 -22.80 40.96
CA GLU A 30 35.20 -23.93 41.65
C GLU A 30 33.70 -23.81 41.71
N LEU A 31 33.02 -24.39 40.69
CA LEU A 31 31.60 -24.60 40.72
C LEU A 31 31.33 -25.61 41.82
N SER A 32 30.72 -25.16 42.90
CA SER A 32 30.21 -26.08 43.94
C SER A 32 29.39 -27.16 43.25
N PRO A 33 29.53 -28.42 43.62
CA PRO A 33 28.84 -29.54 43.00
C PRO A 33 27.33 -29.30 43.05
N ILE A 34 26.65 -29.50 41.91
CA ILE A 34 25.19 -29.45 41.81
C ILE A 34 24.62 -30.36 42.90
N ASN A 35 23.85 -29.82 43.79
CA ASN A 35 23.27 -30.57 44.88
C ASN A 35 22.08 -31.38 44.36
N GLU A 36 22.34 -32.58 43.86
CA GLU A 36 21.40 -33.47 43.18
C GLU A 36 20.16 -33.89 44.03
N LYS A 37 20.08 -33.43 45.29
CA LYS A 37 19.08 -33.92 46.25
C LYS A 37 18.00 -32.90 46.69
N THR A 38 18.03 -31.67 46.17
CA THR A 38 16.92 -30.77 46.49
C THR A 38 15.72 -31.09 45.63
N SER A 39 14.58 -31.39 46.25
CA SER A 39 13.32 -31.58 45.51
C SER A 39 12.76 -30.21 45.15
N ILE A 40 12.05 -30.11 43.99
CA ILE A 40 11.36 -28.90 43.58
C ILE A 40 10.47 -28.34 44.72
N LEU A 41 9.88 -29.20 45.55
CA LEU A 41 9.13 -28.84 46.75
C LEU A 41 9.99 -28.14 47.81
N HIS A 42 11.23 -28.56 47.98
CA HIS A 42 12.17 -27.94 48.91
C HIS A 42 12.56 -26.51 48.42
N ASP A 43 12.83 -26.38 47.13
CA ASP A 43 13.18 -25.08 46.52
C ASP A 43 12.00 -24.12 46.62
N ILE A 44 10.79 -24.57 46.34
CA ILE A 44 9.54 -23.83 46.50
C ILE A 44 9.33 -23.33 47.93
N THR A 45 9.61 -24.11 48.93
CA THR A 45 9.45 -23.71 50.35
C THR A 45 10.48 -22.64 50.75
N HIS A 46 11.66 -22.60 50.14
CA HIS A 46 12.67 -21.57 50.39
C HIS A 46 12.43 -20.25 49.71
N MET A 47 11.75 -20.25 48.54
CA MET A 47 11.47 -19.02 47.78
C MET A 47 10.37 -18.14 48.40
N GLY A 48 9.52 -18.71 49.25
CA GLY A 48 8.38 -17.99 49.86
C GLY A 48 7.17 -17.77 48.91
N VAL A 49 6.00 -17.66 49.49
CA VAL A 49 4.72 -17.62 48.74
C VAL A 49 4.63 -16.39 47.80
N LYS A 50 5.19 -15.26 48.21
CA LYS A 50 5.16 -14.00 47.37
C LYS A 50 5.96 -14.14 46.08
N ASN A 51 7.14 -14.72 46.15
CA ASN A 51 8.00 -14.92 44.96
C ASN A 51 7.40 -16.00 44.03
N MET A 52 6.71 -16.99 44.58
CA MET A 52 6.00 -18.00 43.81
C MET A 52 4.82 -17.44 43.02
N THR A 53 4.04 -16.54 43.60
CA THR A 53 2.94 -15.87 42.88
C THR A 53 3.46 -15.03 41.72
N THR A 54 4.57 -14.31 41.91
CA THR A 54 5.22 -13.49 40.87
C THR A 54 5.77 -14.34 39.74
N VAL A 55 6.43 -15.47 40.06
CA VAL A 55 6.93 -16.40 39.02
C VAL A 55 5.75 -17.00 38.23
N ALA A 56 4.66 -17.34 38.93
CA ALA A 56 3.46 -17.84 38.28
C ALA A 56 2.76 -16.79 37.39
N GLN A 57 2.74 -15.51 37.81
CA GLN A 57 2.25 -14.41 37.00
C GLN A 57 3.12 -14.17 35.78
N GLY A 58 4.44 -14.13 35.97
CA GLY A 58 5.40 -13.99 34.84
C GLY A 58 5.25 -15.12 33.81
N LEU A 59 5.13 -16.36 34.27
CA LEU A 59 4.90 -17.51 33.39
C LEU A 59 3.54 -17.45 32.65
N THR A 60 2.50 -16.96 33.31
CA THR A 60 1.19 -16.75 32.67
C THR A 60 1.23 -15.63 31.62
N THR A 61 1.91 -14.53 31.88
CA THR A 61 2.09 -13.42 30.94
C THR A 61 2.88 -13.88 29.71
N ILE A 62 3.99 -14.59 29.91
CA ILE A 62 4.77 -15.18 28.81
C ILE A 62 3.91 -16.17 28.00
N ALA A 63 3.10 -16.99 28.66
CA ALA A 63 2.24 -17.97 27.99
C ALA A 63 1.04 -17.35 27.26
N SER A 64 0.53 -16.20 27.70
CA SER A 64 -0.56 -15.49 27.05
C SER A 64 -0.11 -14.75 25.77
N GLY A 65 1.17 -14.43 25.65
CA GLY A 65 1.72 -13.63 24.56
C GLY A 65 1.38 -12.14 24.67
N GLU A 66 0.76 -11.71 25.76
CA GLU A 66 0.51 -10.31 26.06
C GLU A 66 1.78 -9.58 26.45
N PRO A 67 1.90 -8.28 26.13
CA PRO A 67 3.02 -7.47 26.59
C PRO A 67 3.11 -7.47 28.12
N MET A 68 4.33 -7.56 28.64
CA MET A 68 4.57 -7.48 30.09
C MET A 68 4.37 -6.03 30.58
N ASP A 69 3.56 -5.84 31.61
CA ASP A 69 3.51 -4.54 32.32
C ASP A 69 4.72 -4.48 33.29
N ASP A 70 5.75 -3.73 32.90
CA ASP A 70 6.96 -3.55 33.70
C ASP A 70 6.74 -2.75 35.00
N LYS A 71 5.62 -2.01 35.10
CA LYS A 71 5.22 -1.36 36.37
C LYS A 71 4.90 -2.34 37.50
N GLU A 72 4.57 -3.60 37.14
CA GLU A 72 4.42 -4.68 38.11
C GLU A 72 5.77 -5.26 38.58
N LEU A 73 6.90 -4.79 38.03
CA LEU A 73 8.26 -5.19 38.38
C LEU A 73 8.46 -6.72 38.32
N LEU A 74 7.83 -7.38 37.32
CA LEU A 74 7.84 -8.85 37.20
C LEU A 74 9.26 -9.41 36.95
N LEU A 75 10.09 -8.69 36.20
CA LEU A 75 11.48 -9.06 35.96
C LEU A 75 12.30 -9.01 37.25
N GLU A 76 12.20 -7.91 37.99
CA GLU A 76 12.91 -7.69 39.26
C GLU A 76 12.48 -8.69 40.31
N HIS A 77 11.20 -8.96 40.44
CA HIS A 77 10.67 -10.01 41.32
C HIS A 77 11.14 -11.40 40.91
N GLY A 78 11.22 -11.67 39.60
CA GLY A 78 11.76 -12.91 39.08
C GLY A 78 13.24 -13.12 39.44
N VAL A 79 14.04 -12.05 39.30
CA VAL A 79 15.46 -12.06 39.74
C VAL A 79 15.58 -12.23 41.25
N ALA A 80 14.74 -11.54 42.03
CA ALA A 80 14.72 -11.71 43.48
C ALA A 80 14.31 -13.14 43.91
N ALA A 81 13.39 -13.74 43.18
CA ALA A 81 13.04 -15.15 43.36
C ALA A 81 14.22 -16.10 43.09
N LEU A 82 14.95 -15.85 42.00
CA LEU A 82 16.18 -16.63 41.68
C LEU A 82 17.26 -16.49 42.75
N GLN A 83 17.42 -15.30 43.31
CA GLN A 83 18.41 -15.08 44.39
C GLN A 83 18.02 -15.80 45.69
N SER A 84 16.75 -16.05 45.91
CA SER A 84 16.25 -16.79 47.08
C SER A 84 16.21 -18.32 46.87
N ALA A 85 16.39 -18.80 45.64
CA ALA A 85 16.46 -20.20 45.34
C ALA A 85 17.85 -20.78 45.74
N PRO A 86 17.95 -22.09 46.14
CA PRO A 86 19.23 -22.69 46.39
C PRO A 86 20.14 -22.62 45.17
N PRO A 87 21.39 -22.17 45.32
CA PRO A 87 22.34 -22.12 44.20
C PRO A 87 22.44 -23.47 43.49
N ASN A 88 22.43 -23.47 42.16
CA ASN A 88 22.53 -24.65 41.32
C ASN A 88 21.39 -25.70 41.50
N SER A 89 20.24 -25.29 42.05
CA SER A 89 19.07 -26.14 42.06
C SER A 89 18.45 -26.29 40.67
N GLY A 90 17.74 -27.37 40.41
CA GLY A 90 17.07 -27.63 39.14
C GLY A 90 16.04 -26.52 38.78
N LEU A 91 15.40 -25.91 39.79
CA LEU A 91 14.48 -24.81 39.60
C LEU A 91 15.21 -23.50 39.20
N SER A 92 16.35 -23.19 39.88
CA SER A 92 17.15 -22.01 39.54
C SER A 92 17.70 -22.10 38.10
N ALA A 93 18.19 -23.26 37.68
CA ALA A 93 18.69 -23.50 36.34
C ALA A 93 17.57 -23.32 35.29
N MET A 94 16.38 -23.87 35.54
CA MET A 94 15.22 -23.77 34.63
C MET A 94 14.73 -22.34 34.46
N VAL A 95 14.60 -21.58 35.55
CA VAL A 95 14.14 -20.19 35.53
C VAL A 95 15.18 -19.32 34.88
N SER A 96 16.48 -19.49 35.18
CA SER A 96 17.56 -18.77 34.50
C SER A 96 17.59 -19.02 32.99
N GLU A 97 17.43 -20.29 32.55
CA GLU A 97 17.32 -20.61 31.13
C GLU A 97 16.11 -19.92 30.49
N GLY A 98 14.97 -19.87 31.19
CA GLY A 98 13.78 -19.16 30.75
C GLY A 98 14.03 -17.67 30.54
N PHE A 99 14.69 -17.00 31.50
CA PHE A 99 15.09 -15.60 31.39
C PHE A 99 16.05 -15.34 30.24
N ILE A 100 17.10 -16.16 30.12
CA ILE A 100 18.07 -16.03 29.02
C ILE A 100 17.37 -16.16 27.68
N LYS A 101 16.50 -17.16 27.52
CA LYS A 101 15.72 -17.35 26.28
C LYS A 101 14.80 -16.16 25.97
N MET A 102 14.12 -15.63 26.98
CA MET A 102 13.24 -14.47 26.84
C MET A 102 14.05 -13.26 26.35
N LEU A 103 15.08 -12.87 27.09
CA LEU A 103 15.90 -11.71 26.78
C LEU A 103 16.68 -11.85 25.46
N TYR A 104 17.15 -13.05 25.14
CA TYR A 104 17.83 -13.31 23.87
C TYR A 104 16.90 -13.20 22.66
N ASN A 105 15.62 -13.59 22.82
CA ASN A 105 14.64 -13.55 21.73
C ASN A 105 13.98 -12.17 21.55
N ASP A 106 14.19 -11.23 22.46
CA ASP A 106 13.64 -9.89 22.36
C ASP A 106 14.27 -9.09 21.20
N LEU A 107 15.50 -9.38 20.85
CA LEU A 107 16.22 -8.76 19.74
C LEU A 107 16.59 -9.78 18.66
N PRO A 108 16.60 -9.40 17.38
CA PRO A 108 17.00 -10.31 16.31
C PRO A 108 18.50 -10.64 16.36
N HIS A 109 18.85 -11.93 16.17
CA HIS A 109 20.22 -12.43 16.19
C HIS A 109 20.46 -13.42 15.04
N PRO A 110 21.36 -13.14 14.08
CA PRO A 110 22.08 -11.86 13.91
C PRO A 110 21.11 -10.72 13.57
N PRO A 111 21.51 -9.44 13.75
CA PRO A 111 20.67 -8.33 13.34
C PRO A 111 20.44 -8.35 11.82
N VAL A 112 19.21 -8.01 11.39
CA VAL A 112 18.80 -8.09 9.98
C VAL A 112 18.97 -6.78 9.22
N THR A 113 19.25 -5.69 9.92
CA THR A 113 19.52 -4.37 9.32
C THR A 113 20.65 -3.67 10.04
N LEU A 114 21.36 -2.78 9.33
CA LEU A 114 22.44 -1.97 9.85
C LEU A 114 22.09 -0.49 9.77
N ALA A 115 22.46 0.26 10.80
CA ALA A 115 22.33 1.72 10.79
C ALA A 115 23.36 2.34 9.83
N GLY A 116 22.98 3.44 9.18
CA GLY A 116 23.87 4.26 8.39
C GLY A 116 23.56 4.23 6.88
N PRO A 117 24.20 5.16 6.13
CA PRO A 117 23.85 5.42 4.72
C PRO A 117 24.13 4.24 3.80
N THR A 118 25.14 3.44 4.06
CA THR A 118 25.53 2.29 3.22
C THR A 118 24.50 1.15 3.24
N ALA A 119 23.69 1.06 4.27
CA ALA A 119 22.67 0.02 4.41
C ALA A 119 21.24 0.54 4.09
N ARG A 120 21.09 1.85 3.87
CA ARG A 120 19.78 2.50 3.78
C ARG A 120 19.02 2.19 2.49
N TYR A 121 19.73 1.95 1.39
CA TYR A 121 19.14 1.81 0.07
C TYR A 121 19.45 0.46 -0.56
N ARG A 122 18.53 0.01 -1.44
CA ARG A 122 18.75 -1.13 -2.30
C ARG A 122 19.87 -0.86 -3.28
N ARG A 123 20.73 -1.84 -3.52
CA ARG A 123 21.63 -1.80 -4.68
C ARG A 123 20.82 -1.99 -5.97
N HIS A 124 21.39 -1.54 -7.10
CA HIS A 124 20.76 -1.71 -8.41
C HIS A 124 20.53 -3.19 -8.77
N ASP A 125 21.41 -4.08 -8.31
CA ASP A 125 21.38 -5.51 -8.57
C ASP A 125 20.56 -6.34 -7.53
N GLY A 126 19.93 -5.70 -6.55
CA GLY A 126 19.23 -6.36 -5.45
C GLY A 126 20.14 -6.84 -4.31
N GLY A 127 21.45 -6.63 -4.42
CA GLY A 127 22.40 -6.94 -3.35
C GLY A 127 22.17 -6.10 -2.09
N ASN A 128 22.86 -6.45 -0.99
CA ASN A 128 22.72 -5.84 0.34
C ASN A 128 21.34 -6.03 0.98
N ASN A 129 20.51 -6.88 0.45
CA ASN A 129 19.24 -7.22 1.11
C ASN A 129 19.50 -7.95 2.42
N ASN A 130 20.43 -8.90 2.43
CA ASN A 130 20.98 -9.44 3.67
C ASN A 130 22.34 -8.78 3.96
N PRO A 131 22.49 -8.01 5.09
CA PRO A 131 23.75 -7.32 5.39
C PRO A 131 24.94 -8.25 5.64
N TRP A 132 24.69 -9.51 6.07
CA TRP A 132 25.71 -10.51 6.38
C TRP A 132 26.09 -11.36 5.18
N ASN A 133 25.17 -11.48 4.22
CA ASN A 133 25.41 -12.11 2.93
C ASN A 133 24.89 -11.17 1.81
N PRO A 134 25.63 -10.10 1.50
CA PRO A 134 25.18 -9.05 0.58
C PRO A 134 24.99 -9.54 -0.87
N GLU A 135 25.52 -10.70 -1.19
CA GLU A 135 25.41 -11.33 -2.52
C GLU A 135 24.14 -12.18 -2.66
N MET A 136 23.41 -12.42 -1.57
CA MET A 136 22.24 -13.28 -1.59
C MET A 136 21.12 -12.68 -2.44
N GLY A 137 20.71 -13.41 -3.47
CA GLY A 137 19.60 -13.05 -4.34
C GLY A 137 19.84 -11.85 -5.27
N LYS A 138 21.10 -11.36 -5.39
CA LYS A 138 21.41 -10.33 -6.37
C LYS A 138 21.34 -10.86 -7.81
N ALA A 139 21.18 -9.95 -8.77
CA ALA A 139 21.31 -10.28 -10.19
C ALA A 139 22.65 -10.95 -10.51
N GLY A 140 22.63 -11.99 -11.31
CA GLY A 140 23.79 -12.82 -11.59
C GLY A 140 24.10 -13.90 -10.55
N SER A 141 23.20 -14.12 -9.57
CA SER A 141 23.29 -15.23 -8.62
C SER A 141 22.71 -16.54 -9.19
N PRO A 142 23.20 -17.71 -8.74
CA PRO A 142 22.56 -18.97 -9.07
C PRO A 142 21.13 -19.05 -8.54
N TYR A 143 20.26 -19.74 -9.29
CA TYR A 143 18.96 -20.15 -8.76
C TYR A 143 19.13 -21.09 -7.56
N SER A 144 18.19 -21.05 -6.62
CA SER A 144 18.07 -22.07 -5.60
C SER A 144 17.31 -23.29 -6.15
N ARG A 145 17.35 -24.39 -5.41
CA ARG A 145 16.55 -25.59 -5.64
C ARG A 145 15.77 -25.89 -4.37
N SER A 146 14.45 -25.86 -4.45
CA SER A 146 13.59 -26.18 -3.31
C SER A 146 13.40 -27.68 -3.13
N VAL A 147 13.27 -28.41 -4.21
CA VAL A 147 12.95 -29.85 -4.18
C VAL A 147 14.03 -30.67 -4.90
N PRO A 148 14.86 -31.43 -4.18
CA PRO A 148 15.78 -32.33 -4.84
C PRO A 148 14.99 -33.45 -5.56
N PRO A 149 15.25 -33.70 -6.87
CA PRO A 149 14.63 -34.79 -7.57
C PRO A 149 15.21 -36.12 -7.08
N MET A 150 14.39 -36.92 -6.42
CA MET A 150 14.82 -38.20 -5.84
C MET A 150 14.57 -39.38 -6.78
N ARG A 151 13.63 -39.23 -7.73
CA ARG A 151 13.36 -40.29 -8.70
C ARG A 151 14.27 -40.17 -9.91
N PRO A 152 14.84 -41.28 -10.37
CA PRO A 152 15.52 -41.28 -11.65
C PRO A 152 14.53 -40.95 -12.75
N LYS A 153 14.94 -40.08 -13.68
CA LYS A 153 14.13 -39.81 -14.88
C LYS A 153 13.96 -41.09 -15.68
N GLY A 154 12.74 -41.36 -16.13
CA GLY A 154 12.46 -42.47 -17.03
C GLY A 154 13.30 -42.34 -18.33
N PRO A 155 13.78 -43.44 -18.90
CA PRO A 155 14.57 -43.36 -20.11
C PRO A 155 13.82 -42.87 -21.36
N ASN A 156 12.48 -42.87 -21.30
CA ASN A 156 11.61 -42.54 -22.40
C ASN A 156 10.58 -41.46 -21.97
N LEU A 157 11.08 -40.23 -21.73
CA LEU A 157 10.17 -39.09 -21.58
C LEU A 157 9.55 -38.72 -22.94
N PRO A 158 8.27 -38.34 -23.00
CA PRO A 158 7.60 -37.99 -24.23
C PRO A 158 8.21 -36.76 -24.91
N ASP A 159 8.06 -36.69 -26.23
CA ASP A 159 8.43 -35.51 -26.99
C ASP A 159 7.64 -34.29 -26.49
N PRO A 160 8.29 -33.15 -26.17
CA PRO A 160 7.59 -31.95 -25.71
C PRO A 160 6.55 -31.41 -26.71
N GLU A 161 6.78 -31.56 -27.99
CA GLU A 161 5.80 -31.20 -29.02
C GLU A 161 4.53 -32.05 -28.94
N LEU A 162 4.70 -33.37 -28.75
CA LEU A 162 3.56 -34.27 -28.56
C LEU A 162 2.84 -33.96 -27.22
N VAL A 163 3.56 -33.64 -26.16
CA VAL A 163 2.96 -33.20 -24.88
C VAL A 163 2.14 -31.92 -25.07
N PHE A 164 2.68 -30.94 -25.81
CA PHE A 164 1.95 -29.71 -26.11
C PHE A 164 0.65 -30.01 -26.88
N GLU A 165 0.72 -30.75 -27.98
CA GLU A 165 -0.44 -31.05 -28.82
C GLU A 165 -1.53 -31.82 -28.06
N GLN A 166 -1.13 -32.76 -27.15
CA GLN A 166 -2.07 -33.65 -26.47
C GLN A 166 -2.62 -33.12 -25.16
N LEU A 167 -1.93 -32.16 -24.47
CA LEU A 167 -2.34 -31.68 -23.15
C LEU A 167 -2.53 -30.18 -23.05
N LEU A 168 -1.78 -29.38 -23.83
CA LEU A 168 -1.70 -27.94 -23.58
C LEU A 168 -2.35 -27.09 -24.67
N LYS A 169 -2.30 -27.51 -25.94
CA LYS A 169 -2.78 -26.72 -27.07
C LYS A 169 -4.25 -26.39 -26.91
N ARG A 170 -4.57 -25.10 -27.08
CA ARG A 170 -5.95 -24.60 -27.01
C ARG A 170 -6.80 -25.23 -28.10
N GLU A 171 -7.88 -25.87 -27.68
CA GLU A 171 -8.88 -26.48 -28.54
C GLU A 171 -10.26 -25.84 -28.32
N GLY A 172 -11.05 -25.80 -29.39
CA GLY A 172 -12.42 -25.29 -29.36
C GLY A 172 -12.53 -23.77 -29.22
N PRO A 173 -13.70 -23.25 -28.84
CA PRO A 173 -13.95 -21.82 -28.73
C PRO A 173 -13.22 -21.19 -27.53
N PHE A 174 -12.93 -19.88 -27.62
CA PHE A 174 -12.38 -19.12 -26.51
C PHE A 174 -13.30 -19.20 -25.27
N ARG A 175 -12.74 -19.58 -24.14
CA ARG A 175 -13.44 -19.67 -22.83
C ARG A 175 -13.02 -18.52 -21.95
N GLU A 176 -13.95 -17.59 -21.67
CA GLU A 176 -13.69 -16.48 -20.75
C GLU A 176 -13.28 -17.02 -19.36
N HIS A 177 -12.39 -16.30 -18.72
CA HIS A 177 -11.91 -16.64 -17.38
C HIS A 177 -13.09 -16.72 -16.39
N PRO A 178 -13.22 -17.81 -15.60
CA PRO A 178 -14.42 -18.08 -14.78
C PRO A 178 -14.67 -17.03 -13.68
N SER A 179 -13.63 -16.34 -13.18
CA SER A 179 -13.77 -15.22 -12.24
C SER A 179 -13.91 -13.87 -12.94
N GLY A 180 -13.86 -13.83 -14.26
CA GLY A 180 -13.90 -12.60 -15.04
C GLY A 180 -12.63 -11.76 -14.96
N LEU A 181 -11.47 -12.39 -14.69
CA LEU A 181 -10.17 -11.71 -14.80
C LEU A 181 -9.92 -11.33 -16.26
N ASN A 182 -9.20 -10.23 -16.44
CA ASN A 182 -8.98 -9.62 -17.73
C ASN A 182 -7.50 -9.62 -18.15
N ARG A 183 -7.24 -9.10 -19.33
CA ARG A 183 -5.92 -8.95 -19.91
C ARG A 183 -4.98 -8.10 -19.04
N LEU A 184 -5.48 -7.07 -18.35
CA LEU A 184 -4.64 -6.20 -17.50
C LEU A 184 -4.07 -6.97 -16.31
N PHE A 185 -4.82 -7.90 -15.71
CA PHE A 185 -4.33 -8.78 -14.66
C PHE A 185 -3.11 -9.58 -15.12
N PHE A 186 -3.18 -10.19 -16.30
CA PHE A 186 -2.07 -10.98 -16.83
C PHE A 186 -0.92 -10.11 -17.38
N SER A 187 -1.20 -8.89 -17.81
CA SER A 187 -0.16 -7.87 -18.08
C SER A 187 0.63 -7.54 -16.82
N PHE A 188 -0.04 -7.36 -15.68
CA PHE A 188 0.62 -7.16 -14.39
C PHE A 188 1.37 -8.42 -13.92
N ALA A 189 0.78 -9.60 -14.07
CA ALA A 189 1.46 -10.88 -13.80
C ALA A 189 2.77 -11.03 -14.58
N THR A 190 2.77 -10.58 -15.84
CA THR A 190 3.97 -10.59 -16.70
C THR A 190 5.08 -9.70 -16.13
N ILE A 191 4.73 -8.53 -15.56
CA ILE A 191 5.73 -7.71 -14.87
C ILE A 191 6.32 -8.47 -13.68
N VAL A 192 5.49 -9.08 -12.82
CA VAL A 192 5.95 -9.86 -11.65
C VAL A 192 6.90 -10.99 -12.07
N ILE A 193 6.58 -11.70 -13.15
CA ILE A 193 7.46 -12.75 -13.70
C ILE A 193 8.83 -12.16 -14.07
N HIS A 194 8.84 -11.04 -14.78
CA HIS A 194 10.07 -10.42 -15.25
C HIS A 194 10.88 -9.72 -14.14
N GLU A 195 10.26 -9.42 -12.99
CA GLU A 195 10.99 -9.01 -11.79
C GLU A 195 11.78 -10.14 -11.16
N CYS A 196 11.28 -11.37 -11.22
CA CYS A 196 11.86 -12.50 -10.49
C CYS A 196 12.80 -13.37 -11.34
N PHE A 197 12.60 -13.45 -12.65
CA PHE A 197 13.26 -14.43 -13.50
C PHE A 197 13.87 -13.83 -14.77
N GLN A 198 15.17 -14.04 -14.92
CA GLN A 198 15.92 -13.80 -16.15
C GLN A 198 17.03 -14.83 -16.26
N THR A 199 16.72 -16.02 -16.75
CA THR A 199 17.71 -17.07 -16.95
C THR A 199 18.77 -16.63 -17.96
N SER A 200 20.05 -16.75 -17.60
CA SER A 200 21.15 -16.42 -18.48
C SER A 200 21.15 -17.32 -19.74
N ARG A 201 21.51 -16.72 -20.85
CA ARG A 201 21.59 -17.42 -22.13
C ARG A 201 22.82 -18.33 -22.21
N THR A 202 23.83 -18.07 -21.41
CA THR A 202 25.12 -18.80 -21.40
C THR A 202 25.21 -19.81 -20.28
N ASP A 203 24.62 -19.53 -19.13
CA ASP A 203 24.59 -20.41 -17.97
C ASP A 203 23.17 -20.46 -17.38
N HIS A 204 22.45 -21.55 -17.64
CA HIS A 204 21.06 -21.71 -17.21
C HIS A 204 20.86 -21.77 -15.69
N TRP A 205 21.93 -21.91 -14.91
CA TRP A 205 21.83 -21.89 -13.45
C TRP A 205 21.83 -20.48 -12.88
N ILE A 206 22.12 -19.46 -13.69
CA ILE A 206 22.23 -18.06 -13.28
C ILE A 206 20.95 -17.31 -13.59
N ASN A 207 20.45 -16.59 -12.59
CA ASN A 207 19.39 -15.60 -12.73
C ASN A 207 20.01 -14.21 -12.93
N GLU A 208 19.84 -13.60 -14.08
CA GLU A 208 20.39 -12.28 -14.41
C GLU A 208 19.55 -11.11 -13.85
N THR A 209 18.43 -11.39 -13.16
CA THR A 209 17.68 -10.39 -12.41
C THR A 209 17.78 -10.66 -10.91
N SER A 210 17.40 -9.68 -10.08
CA SER A 210 17.35 -9.85 -8.63
C SER A 210 16.30 -10.88 -8.22
N SER A 211 16.47 -11.51 -7.07
CA SER A 211 15.47 -12.41 -6.47
C SER A 211 14.44 -11.66 -5.63
N TYR A 212 14.36 -10.34 -5.78
CA TYR A 212 13.44 -9.47 -5.06
C TYR A 212 12.51 -8.76 -6.03
N VAL A 213 11.30 -8.46 -5.58
CA VAL A 213 10.29 -7.76 -6.38
C VAL A 213 10.56 -6.25 -6.30
N ASP A 214 11.63 -5.79 -6.91
CA ASP A 214 12.26 -4.49 -6.68
C ASP A 214 12.19 -3.51 -7.88
N LEU A 215 11.25 -3.75 -8.81
CA LEU A 215 11.10 -3.00 -10.06
C LEU A 215 12.38 -2.94 -10.89
N SER A 216 13.11 -4.04 -10.92
CA SER A 216 14.30 -4.18 -11.78
C SER A 216 13.99 -4.01 -13.25
N THR A 217 12.78 -4.31 -13.70
CA THR A 217 12.32 -4.02 -15.06
C THR A 217 12.29 -2.53 -15.36
N LEU A 218 11.96 -1.70 -14.39
CA LEU A 218 11.93 -0.24 -14.50
C LEU A 218 13.31 0.39 -14.33
N TYR A 219 14.07 -0.06 -13.32
CA TYR A 219 15.32 0.59 -12.89
C TYR A 219 16.59 -0.06 -13.44
N GLY A 220 16.50 -1.29 -13.94
CA GLY A 220 17.65 -2.09 -14.39
C GLY A 220 18.26 -2.95 -13.27
N ASN A 221 19.02 -3.97 -13.70
CA ASN A 221 19.76 -4.91 -12.83
C ASN A 221 21.25 -4.55 -12.74
N THR A 222 21.70 -3.57 -13.51
CA THR A 222 23.09 -3.13 -13.55
C THR A 222 23.17 -1.61 -13.41
N GLU A 223 24.31 -1.14 -12.94
CA GLU A 223 24.58 0.31 -12.87
C GLU A 223 24.46 0.99 -14.24
N VAL A 224 24.84 0.30 -15.31
CA VAL A 224 24.76 0.81 -16.67
C VAL A 224 23.32 1.00 -17.10
N GLU A 225 22.45 0.03 -16.85
CA GLU A 225 21.01 0.12 -17.14
C GLU A 225 20.36 1.23 -16.33
N GLN A 226 20.67 1.32 -15.03
CA GLN A 226 20.12 2.35 -14.15
C GLN A 226 20.52 3.75 -14.61
N LYS A 227 21.79 3.95 -15.02
CA LYS A 227 22.27 5.23 -15.58
C LYS A 227 21.52 5.66 -16.83
N ARG A 228 21.06 4.73 -17.67
CA ARG A 228 20.34 5.04 -18.92
C ARG A 228 18.94 5.60 -18.70
N VAL A 229 18.33 5.39 -17.52
CA VAL A 229 16.98 5.87 -17.20
C VAL A 229 16.98 7.09 -16.28
N ARG A 230 18.07 7.41 -15.57
CA ARG A 230 18.18 8.56 -14.66
C ARG A 230 18.43 9.87 -15.41
N THR A 231 17.81 10.95 -14.95
CA THR A 231 18.10 12.32 -15.42
C THR A 231 19.30 12.93 -14.72
N TYR A 232 19.61 12.48 -13.51
CA TYR A 232 20.56 13.10 -12.57
C TYR A 232 20.17 14.52 -12.15
N GLU A 233 18.87 14.76 -12.03
CA GLU A 233 18.30 16.02 -11.56
C GLU A 233 17.18 15.76 -10.58
N ASN A 234 17.41 16.10 -9.31
CA ASN A 234 16.45 15.93 -8.21
C ASN A 234 15.82 14.52 -8.13
N GLY A 235 16.63 13.50 -8.39
CA GLY A 235 16.25 12.10 -8.24
C GLY A 235 15.24 11.59 -9.26
N THR A 236 15.02 12.30 -10.38
CA THR A 236 14.05 11.89 -11.39
C THR A 236 14.62 10.90 -12.41
N ILE A 237 13.72 10.19 -13.08
CA ILE A 237 14.04 9.38 -14.27
C ILE A 237 13.46 10.05 -15.52
N TYR A 238 14.00 9.72 -16.69
CA TYR A 238 13.46 10.24 -17.95
C TYR A 238 11.96 9.87 -18.07
N PRO A 239 11.12 10.79 -18.55
CA PRO A 239 9.69 10.57 -18.64
C PRO A 239 9.35 9.27 -19.38
N ASP A 240 8.47 8.48 -18.77
CA ASP A 240 7.95 7.22 -19.31
C ASP A 240 9.03 6.23 -19.78
N SER A 241 10.24 6.28 -19.16
CA SER A 241 11.36 5.40 -19.46
C SER A 241 11.33 4.11 -18.64
N ILE A 242 11.86 3.04 -19.24
CA ILE A 242 11.93 1.68 -18.70
C ILE A 242 13.30 1.13 -19.03
N ALA A 243 13.99 0.48 -18.07
CA ALA A 243 15.36 0.00 -18.27
C ALA A 243 15.44 -1.32 -19.06
N SER A 244 14.46 -2.21 -18.88
CA SER A 244 14.52 -3.58 -19.41
C SER A 244 14.12 -3.65 -20.89
N GLU A 245 15.06 -4.01 -21.75
CA GLU A 245 14.80 -4.23 -23.18
C GLU A 245 13.79 -5.37 -23.43
N ARG A 246 13.82 -6.42 -22.62
CA ARG A 246 12.94 -7.58 -22.80
C ARG A 246 11.48 -7.27 -22.53
N ILE A 247 11.18 -6.31 -21.67
CA ILE A 247 9.81 -5.85 -21.42
C ILE A 247 9.21 -5.18 -22.66
N MET A 248 10.03 -4.50 -23.46
CA MET A 248 9.59 -3.84 -24.69
C MET A 248 9.11 -4.84 -25.76
N MET A 249 9.43 -6.12 -25.59
CA MET A 249 8.97 -7.20 -26.47
C MET A 249 7.69 -7.88 -25.94
N MET A 250 7.04 -7.32 -24.93
CA MET A 250 5.79 -7.82 -24.36
C MET A 250 4.59 -7.07 -24.95
N PRO A 251 3.37 -7.62 -24.80
CA PRO A 251 2.14 -6.92 -25.21
C PRO A 251 2.04 -5.50 -24.65
N PRO A 252 1.44 -4.55 -25.38
CA PRO A 252 1.42 -3.12 -24.99
C PRO A 252 0.85 -2.84 -23.60
N GLY A 253 -0.08 -3.66 -23.10
CA GLY A 253 -0.65 -3.54 -21.75
C GLY A 253 0.39 -3.67 -20.65
N VAL A 254 1.39 -4.55 -20.83
CA VAL A 254 2.49 -4.75 -19.86
C VAL A 254 3.30 -3.46 -19.72
N ILE A 255 3.66 -2.87 -20.86
CA ILE A 255 4.48 -1.67 -20.91
C ILE A 255 3.70 -0.47 -20.38
N ALA A 256 2.40 -0.34 -20.74
CA ALA A 256 1.55 0.75 -20.26
C ALA A 256 1.46 0.77 -18.72
N VAL A 257 1.30 -0.39 -18.07
CA VAL A 257 1.30 -0.49 -16.60
C VAL A 257 2.65 -0.08 -16.01
N LEU A 258 3.76 -0.51 -16.62
CA LEU A 258 5.10 -0.17 -16.12
C LEU A 258 5.41 1.33 -16.31
N VAL A 259 4.89 1.96 -17.37
CA VAL A 259 4.95 3.43 -17.56
C VAL A 259 4.22 4.14 -16.41
N MET A 260 3.13 3.61 -15.87
CA MET A 260 2.50 4.22 -14.69
C MET A 260 3.43 4.22 -13.48
N PHE A 261 4.21 3.16 -13.25
CA PHE A 261 5.22 3.14 -12.19
C PHE A 261 6.39 4.09 -12.46
N SER A 262 6.78 4.30 -13.71
CA SER A 262 7.74 5.32 -14.11
C SER A 262 7.26 6.73 -13.73
N ARG A 263 6.00 7.04 -14.03
CA ARG A 263 5.35 8.32 -13.64
C ARG A 263 5.23 8.47 -12.14
N ASN A 264 4.89 7.38 -11.43
CA ASN A 264 4.80 7.37 -9.98
C ASN A 264 6.15 7.68 -9.32
N HIS A 265 7.27 7.14 -9.84
CA HIS A 265 8.61 7.47 -9.37
C HIS A 265 8.85 8.99 -9.43
N ASN A 266 8.62 9.62 -10.57
CA ASN A 266 8.83 11.05 -10.72
C ASN A 266 7.90 11.88 -9.83
N SER A 267 6.65 11.46 -9.67
CA SER A 267 5.71 12.08 -8.73
C SER A 267 6.20 11.99 -7.29
N ILE A 268 6.77 10.84 -6.90
CA ILE A 268 7.35 10.64 -5.57
C ILE A 268 8.58 11.53 -5.39
N ALA A 269 9.51 11.57 -6.35
CA ALA A 269 10.70 12.40 -6.29
C ALA A 269 10.36 13.89 -6.13
N HIS A 270 9.41 14.40 -6.91
CA HIS A 270 8.91 15.76 -6.76
C HIS A 270 8.25 16.02 -5.40
N SER A 271 7.47 15.08 -4.89
CA SER A 271 6.83 15.21 -3.59
C SER A 271 7.86 15.24 -2.46
N LEU A 272 8.86 14.36 -2.49
CA LEU A 272 9.94 14.34 -1.51
C LEU A 272 10.70 15.66 -1.46
N PHE A 273 11.05 16.21 -2.62
CA PHE A 273 11.70 17.50 -2.73
C PHE A 273 10.82 18.64 -2.21
N SER A 274 9.56 18.67 -2.59
CA SER A 274 8.62 19.76 -2.24
C SER A 274 8.23 19.76 -0.77
N ILE A 275 7.96 18.56 -0.19
CA ILE A 275 7.58 18.41 1.22
C ILE A 275 8.78 18.61 2.12
N ASN A 276 9.94 18.05 1.73
CA ASN A 276 11.22 18.23 2.42
C ASN A 276 11.11 18.05 3.94
N GLU A 277 10.55 16.91 4.39
CA GLU A 277 10.24 16.64 5.82
C GLU A 277 11.40 16.94 6.78
N ASP A 278 12.62 16.60 6.38
CA ASP A 278 13.83 16.78 7.19
C ASP A 278 14.51 18.16 6.98
N GLY A 279 13.98 19.02 6.09
CA GLY A 279 14.56 20.32 5.75
C GLY A 279 15.94 20.25 5.08
N LYS A 280 16.33 19.08 4.53
CA LYS A 280 17.68 18.82 4.01
C LYS A 280 17.86 19.20 2.55
N TYR A 281 16.80 19.22 1.75
CA TYR A 281 16.87 19.53 0.33
C TYR A 281 16.85 21.05 0.10
N LYS A 282 17.65 21.48 -0.85
CA LYS A 282 17.80 22.91 -1.22
C LYS A 282 17.48 23.12 -2.69
N PRO A 283 17.11 24.35 -3.10
CA PRO A 283 16.89 24.68 -4.49
C PRO A 283 18.10 24.31 -5.34
N TRP A 284 17.88 23.63 -6.46
CA TRP A 284 18.92 23.03 -7.31
C TRP A 284 19.98 24.03 -7.75
N GLU A 285 19.58 25.26 -8.04
CA GLU A 285 20.42 26.36 -8.53
C GLU A 285 21.41 26.84 -7.46
N THR A 286 21.12 26.63 -6.19
CA THR A 286 21.94 27.06 -5.05
C THR A 286 23.05 26.08 -4.68
N LEU A 287 23.03 24.88 -5.27
CA LEU A 287 23.93 23.80 -4.93
C LEU A 287 25.17 23.78 -5.86
N ASP A 288 26.32 23.44 -5.31
CA ASP A 288 27.49 23.04 -6.09
C ASP A 288 27.30 21.61 -6.70
N LYS A 289 28.24 21.20 -7.57
CA LYS A 289 28.13 19.92 -8.24
C LYS A 289 28.06 18.74 -7.27
N LYS A 290 28.89 18.71 -6.23
CA LYS A 290 28.92 17.60 -5.26
C LYS A 290 27.60 17.53 -4.49
N GLN A 291 27.10 18.65 -4.05
CA GLN A 291 25.83 18.76 -3.35
C GLN A 291 24.64 18.33 -4.24
N ARG A 292 24.68 18.68 -5.53
CA ARG A 292 23.68 18.20 -6.51
C ARG A 292 23.71 16.70 -6.67
N ASP A 293 24.90 16.11 -6.83
CA ASP A 293 25.08 14.68 -6.98
C ASP A 293 24.57 13.93 -5.72
N GLU A 294 24.88 14.45 -4.52
CA GLU A 294 24.43 13.88 -3.25
C GLU A 294 22.91 14.01 -3.07
N GLN A 295 22.31 15.16 -3.37
CA GLN A 295 20.88 15.38 -3.28
C GLN A 295 20.11 14.55 -4.31
N ASP A 296 20.57 14.48 -5.53
CA ASP A 296 19.99 13.67 -6.59
C ASP A 296 19.98 12.18 -6.21
N GLU A 297 21.10 11.68 -5.70
CA GLU A 297 21.22 10.28 -5.28
C GLU A 297 20.29 9.96 -4.10
N ASP A 298 20.21 10.82 -3.09
CA ASP A 298 19.35 10.60 -1.93
C ASP A 298 17.86 10.59 -2.31
N ILE A 299 17.41 11.55 -3.12
CA ILE A 299 16.03 11.62 -3.61
C ILE A 299 15.71 10.42 -4.50
N PHE A 300 16.61 10.07 -5.44
CA PHE A 300 16.41 8.93 -6.34
C PHE A 300 16.25 7.62 -5.58
N GLN A 301 17.15 7.32 -4.65
CA GLN A 301 17.12 6.07 -3.92
C GLN A 301 15.91 5.99 -2.98
N LEU A 302 15.55 7.11 -2.34
CA LEU A 302 14.37 7.18 -1.50
C LEU A 302 13.09 7.04 -2.35
N ALA A 303 12.99 7.73 -3.48
CA ALA A 303 11.87 7.59 -4.40
C ALA A 303 11.75 6.15 -4.95
N ARG A 304 12.89 5.52 -5.27
CA ARG A 304 12.94 4.11 -5.68
C ARG A 304 12.40 3.20 -4.57
N ASN A 305 12.87 3.36 -3.32
CA ASN A 305 12.39 2.52 -2.21
C ASN A 305 10.88 2.67 -1.99
N ILE A 306 10.34 3.89 -2.03
CA ILE A 306 8.91 4.15 -1.90
C ILE A 306 8.14 3.54 -3.08
N ASN A 307 8.64 3.70 -4.32
CA ASN A 307 7.97 3.16 -5.50
C ASN A 307 7.98 1.62 -5.53
N VAL A 308 9.08 0.99 -5.09
CA VAL A 308 9.15 -0.47 -4.90
C VAL A 308 8.19 -0.91 -3.81
N GLY A 309 8.13 -0.19 -2.69
CA GLY A 309 7.14 -0.43 -1.63
C GLY A 309 5.71 -0.31 -2.14
N PHE A 310 5.44 0.68 -3.01
CA PHE A 310 4.14 0.84 -3.67
C PHE A 310 3.81 -0.35 -4.58
N PHE A 311 4.77 -0.79 -5.41
CA PHE A 311 4.60 -1.96 -6.26
C PHE A 311 4.31 -3.23 -5.44
N ALA A 312 5.09 -3.48 -4.39
CA ALA A 312 4.84 -4.59 -3.47
C ALA A 312 3.46 -4.51 -2.82
N THR A 313 3.00 -3.31 -2.45
CA THR A 313 1.66 -3.12 -1.90
C THR A 313 0.57 -3.42 -2.95
N VAL A 314 0.75 -3.02 -4.21
CA VAL A 314 -0.13 -3.40 -5.32
C VAL A 314 -0.14 -4.92 -5.51
N VAL A 315 1.03 -5.58 -5.47
CA VAL A 315 1.10 -7.05 -5.53
C VAL A 315 0.25 -7.68 -4.42
N LEU A 316 0.39 -7.21 -3.18
CA LEU A 316 -0.31 -7.81 -2.03
C LEU A 316 -1.80 -7.48 -1.98
N LYS A 317 -2.18 -6.24 -2.29
CA LYS A 317 -3.54 -5.73 -2.08
C LYS A 317 -4.44 -5.75 -3.32
N ASP A 318 -3.86 -5.81 -4.53
CA ASP A 318 -4.62 -5.88 -5.78
C ASP A 318 -4.45 -7.23 -6.45
N TYR A 319 -3.18 -7.62 -6.72
CA TYR A 319 -2.89 -8.83 -7.47
C TYR A 319 -3.22 -10.10 -6.66
N VAL A 320 -2.75 -10.21 -5.42
CA VAL A 320 -3.09 -11.32 -4.52
C VAL A 320 -4.57 -11.31 -4.16
N ALA A 321 -5.19 -10.13 -3.98
CA ALA A 321 -6.63 -10.03 -3.75
C ALA A 321 -7.44 -10.59 -4.93
N ALA A 322 -7.02 -10.33 -6.17
CA ALA A 322 -7.64 -10.91 -7.36
C ALA A 322 -7.37 -12.42 -7.47
N ILE A 323 -6.16 -12.90 -7.12
CA ILE A 323 -5.84 -14.34 -7.03
C ILE A 323 -6.77 -15.06 -6.04
N LEU A 324 -7.04 -14.42 -4.90
CA LEU A 324 -7.90 -14.95 -3.84
C LEU A 324 -9.37 -14.54 -3.98
N ASN A 325 -9.71 -13.69 -4.95
CA ASN A 325 -11.08 -13.24 -5.21
C ASN A 325 -11.76 -12.55 -4.01
N THR A 326 -10.99 -11.80 -3.21
CA THR A 326 -11.48 -11.13 -2.00
C THR A 326 -12.55 -10.07 -2.27
N PRO A 327 -12.52 -9.29 -3.39
CA PRO A 327 -13.59 -8.37 -3.73
C PRO A 327 -14.96 -9.05 -3.88
N ARG A 328 -15.01 -10.27 -4.38
CA ARG A 328 -16.26 -11.06 -4.48
C ARG A 328 -16.85 -11.42 -3.10
N ALA A 329 -16.01 -11.50 -2.08
CA ALA A 329 -16.42 -11.71 -0.71
C ALA A 329 -16.74 -10.40 0.04
N ASN A 330 -16.77 -9.26 -0.63
CA ASN A 330 -16.90 -7.93 -0.06
C ASN A 330 -15.86 -7.66 1.05
N SER A 331 -14.61 -8.05 0.80
CA SER A 331 -13.56 -8.04 1.82
C SER A 331 -12.36 -7.21 1.36
N GLU A 332 -11.84 -6.39 2.27
CA GLU A 332 -10.57 -5.69 2.13
C GLU A 332 -9.40 -6.47 2.73
N TRP A 333 -9.65 -7.71 3.16
CA TRP A 333 -8.62 -8.54 3.77
C TRP A 333 -7.47 -8.80 2.79
N SER A 334 -6.26 -8.65 3.28
CA SER A 334 -5.02 -8.97 2.57
C SER A 334 -4.05 -9.72 3.50
N LEU A 335 -3.11 -10.42 2.90
CA LEU A 335 -2.03 -11.06 3.66
C LEU A 335 -1.12 -9.98 4.24
N ASP A 336 -1.05 -9.89 5.57
CA ASP A 336 -0.05 -9.09 6.26
C ASP A 336 1.25 -9.88 6.38
N LEU A 337 2.09 -9.81 5.38
CA LEU A 337 3.37 -10.50 5.34
C LEU A 337 4.44 -9.81 6.21
N GLY A 338 4.20 -8.56 6.62
CA GLY A 338 5.04 -7.80 7.56
C GLY A 338 4.79 -8.15 9.02
N ALA A 339 3.67 -8.81 9.35
CA ALA A 339 3.30 -9.13 10.71
C ALA A 339 4.37 -9.96 11.43
N GLU A 340 4.55 -9.68 12.71
CA GLU A 340 5.34 -10.54 13.57
C GLU A 340 4.63 -11.87 13.81
N ILE A 341 5.30 -12.96 13.47
CA ILE A 341 4.81 -14.31 13.72
C ILE A 341 5.67 -14.91 14.82
N LYS A 342 5.03 -15.47 15.84
CA LYS A 342 5.72 -16.23 16.89
C LYS A 342 5.37 -17.71 16.73
N GLN A 343 6.37 -18.54 16.68
CA GLN A 343 6.24 -20.00 16.68
C GLN A 343 6.92 -20.56 17.93
N ALA A 344 6.19 -21.26 18.76
CA ALA A 344 6.68 -21.78 20.04
C ALA A 344 7.37 -20.72 20.94
N GLY A 345 6.90 -19.47 20.91
CA GLY A 345 7.46 -18.35 21.65
C GLY A 345 8.66 -17.67 21.00
N GLN A 346 9.14 -18.16 19.86
CA GLN A 346 10.22 -17.55 19.10
C GLN A 346 9.67 -16.75 17.93
N ARG A 347 10.29 -15.61 17.61
CA ARG A 347 9.95 -14.83 16.40
C ARG A 347 10.36 -15.61 15.16
N VAL A 348 9.47 -15.71 14.18
CA VAL A 348 9.81 -16.21 12.86
C VAL A 348 10.59 -15.13 12.12
N GLU A 349 11.76 -15.48 11.65
CA GLU A 349 12.66 -14.55 10.96
C GLU A 349 12.02 -13.90 9.72
N ARG A 350 12.45 -12.68 9.44
CA ARG A 350 12.13 -11.91 8.26
C ARG A 350 13.28 -10.99 7.91
N GLY A 351 13.36 -10.54 6.64
CA GLY A 351 14.45 -9.66 6.19
C GLY A 351 15.81 -10.34 6.09
N THR A 352 15.82 -11.67 6.03
CA THR A 352 17.05 -12.48 5.98
C THR A 352 17.55 -12.76 4.56
N GLY A 353 16.93 -12.13 3.57
CA GLY A 353 17.23 -12.36 2.16
C GLY A 353 16.41 -13.48 1.53
N ASN A 354 16.50 -13.59 0.22
CA ASN A 354 15.84 -14.63 -0.57
C ASN A 354 16.65 -14.98 -1.81
N VAL A 355 16.46 -16.21 -2.33
CA VAL A 355 16.94 -16.65 -3.64
C VAL A 355 15.82 -17.44 -4.31
N VAL A 356 15.33 -16.95 -5.46
CA VAL A 356 14.28 -17.64 -6.20
C VAL A 356 14.71 -19.02 -6.68
N SER A 357 13.80 -19.99 -6.66
CA SER A 357 14.07 -21.36 -7.03
C SER A 357 13.78 -21.65 -8.50
N VAL A 358 14.41 -22.69 -9.02
CA VAL A 358 14.10 -23.23 -10.35
C VAL A 358 12.68 -23.75 -10.43
N GLU A 359 12.13 -24.29 -9.34
CA GLU A 359 10.74 -24.76 -9.28
C GLU A 359 9.77 -23.60 -9.38
N PHE A 360 10.06 -22.45 -8.73
CA PHE A 360 9.25 -21.25 -8.86
C PHE A 360 9.30 -20.69 -10.29
N ALA A 361 10.46 -20.73 -10.94
CA ALA A 361 10.58 -20.33 -12.34
C ALA A 361 9.78 -21.23 -13.28
N VAL A 362 9.59 -22.52 -12.96
CA VAL A 362 8.76 -23.47 -13.72
C VAL A 362 7.27 -23.30 -13.40
N LEU A 363 6.93 -22.97 -12.18
CA LEU A 363 5.58 -22.86 -11.66
C LEU A 363 4.83 -21.64 -12.23
N TYR A 364 5.52 -20.50 -12.41
CA TYR A 364 4.91 -19.20 -12.62
C TYR A 364 4.67 -18.91 -14.11
N HIS A 365 3.82 -19.73 -14.77
CA HIS A 365 3.47 -19.63 -16.17
C HIS A 365 1.94 -19.51 -16.35
N TRP A 366 1.50 -18.51 -17.08
CA TRP A 366 0.09 -18.21 -17.32
C TRP A 366 -0.33 -18.31 -18.79
N HIS A 367 0.42 -19.05 -19.60
CA HIS A 367 0.24 -19.11 -21.05
C HIS A 367 -1.18 -19.56 -21.45
N ALA A 368 -1.77 -20.49 -20.69
CA ALA A 368 -3.13 -20.94 -20.91
C ALA A 368 -4.20 -19.86 -20.68
N ALA A 369 -3.89 -18.85 -19.86
CA ALA A 369 -4.83 -17.76 -19.55
C ALA A 369 -4.71 -16.54 -20.49
N LEU A 370 -3.89 -16.65 -21.55
CA LEU A 370 -3.65 -15.55 -22.48
C LEU A 370 -4.94 -15.12 -23.16
N SER A 371 -5.21 -13.81 -23.21
CA SER A 371 -6.36 -13.24 -23.92
C SER A 371 -6.29 -13.50 -25.43
N ALA A 372 -7.41 -13.41 -26.11
CA ALA A 372 -7.43 -13.51 -27.57
C ALA A 372 -6.56 -12.42 -28.21
N ALA A 373 -6.69 -11.17 -27.71
CA ALA A 373 -5.93 -10.04 -28.22
C ALA A 373 -4.40 -10.19 -28.03
N ASP A 374 -3.94 -10.83 -26.94
CA ASP A 374 -2.51 -11.09 -26.77
C ASP A 374 -2.03 -12.27 -27.62
N ALA A 375 -2.88 -13.27 -27.85
CA ALA A 375 -2.57 -14.35 -28.78
C ALA A 375 -2.42 -13.83 -30.21
N ASP A 376 -3.31 -12.95 -30.65
CA ASP A 376 -3.24 -12.28 -31.96
C ASP A 376 -2.01 -11.37 -32.07
N TRP A 377 -1.69 -10.65 -31.00
CA TRP A 377 -0.48 -9.81 -30.92
C TRP A 377 0.78 -10.66 -31.08
N MET A 378 0.86 -11.81 -30.41
CA MET A 378 2.00 -12.72 -30.49
C MET A 378 2.12 -13.33 -31.90
N GLU A 379 0.98 -13.76 -32.49
CA GLU A 379 0.96 -14.25 -33.88
C GLU A 379 1.47 -13.18 -34.84
N LYS A 380 1.00 -11.95 -34.71
CA LYS A 380 1.46 -10.82 -35.50
C LYS A 380 2.97 -10.59 -35.34
N LEU A 381 3.50 -10.61 -34.10
CA LEU A 381 4.93 -10.47 -33.85
C LEU A 381 5.76 -11.53 -34.56
N LEU A 382 5.30 -12.79 -34.55
CA LEU A 382 5.96 -13.89 -35.24
C LEU A 382 5.94 -13.68 -36.76
N ARG A 383 4.77 -13.37 -37.34
CA ARG A 383 4.63 -13.14 -38.80
C ARG A 383 5.40 -11.94 -39.31
N ASP A 384 5.42 -10.85 -38.56
CA ASP A 384 6.18 -9.63 -38.93
C ASP A 384 7.70 -9.89 -38.98
N ASN A 385 8.23 -10.80 -38.15
CA ASN A 385 9.65 -11.13 -38.08
C ASN A 385 10.07 -12.39 -38.85
N LEU A 386 9.13 -13.20 -39.31
CA LEU A 386 9.35 -14.42 -40.05
C LEU A 386 8.56 -14.40 -41.38
N PRO A 387 9.04 -13.64 -42.38
CA PRO A 387 8.37 -13.57 -43.68
C PRO A 387 8.23 -14.96 -44.32
N GLY A 388 7.04 -15.31 -44.76
CA GLY A 388 6.74 -16.60 -45.35
C GLY A 388 6.32 -17.70 -44.37
N LEU A 389 6.10 -17.35 -43.08
CA LEU A 389 5.54 -18.29 -42.10
C LEU A 389 4.10 -18.64 -42.48
N GLU A 390 3.87 -19.92 -42.88
CA GLU A 390 2.53 -20.42 -43.23
C GLU A 390 1.68 -20.64 -41.99
N SER A 391 2.22 -21.30 -40.96
CA SER A 391 1.56 -21.54 -39.69
C SER A 391 2.45 -21.20 -38.51
N VAL A 392 1.87 -20.64 -37.42
CA VAL A 392 2.58 -20.44 -36.16
C VAL A 392 2.97 -21.75 -35.48
N ASP A 393 2.32 -22.85 -35.83
CA ASP A 393 2.70 -24.20 -35.37
C ASP A 393 4.07 -24.65 -35.90
N ASP A 394 4.55 -24.07 -37.01
CA ASP A 394 5.82 -24.41 -37.65
C ASP A 394 7.01 -23.65 -37.08
N VAL A 395 6.81 -22.77 -36.07
CA VAL A 395 7.87 -21.98 -35.46
C VAL A 395 8.78 -22.89 -34.63
N THR A 396 10.05 -22.93 -35.02
CA THR A 396 11.09 -23.70 -34.32
C THR A 396 11.78 -22.84 -33.25
N PRO A 397 12.51 -23.45 -32.27
CA PRO A 397 13.31 -22.71 -31.29
C PRO A 397 14.29 -21.72 -31.92
N ASP A 398 14.95 -22.08 -33.02
CA ASP A 398 15.91 -21.20 -33.71
C ASP A 398 15.21 -20.03 -34.42
N MET A 399 14.03 -20.26 -35.00
CA MET A 399 13.21 -19.20 -35.58
C MET A 399 12.76 -18.22 -34.50
N PHE A 400 12.24 -18.71 -33.36
CA PHE A 400 11.84 -17.86 -32.24
C PHE A 400 13.01 -17.07 -31.67
N LYS A 401 14.17 -17.70 -31.49
CA LYS A 401 15.40 -17.04 -31.06
C LYS A 401 15.80 -15.90 -32.02
N LYS A 402 15.65 -16.12 -33.36
CA LYS A 402 15.88 -15.07 -34.35
C LYS A 402 14.92 -13.90 -34.17
N VAL A 403 13.62 -14.14 -33.90
CA VAL A 403 12.63 -13.09 -33.61
C VAL A 403 13.10 -12.24 -32.42
N VAL A 404 13.40 -12.89 -31.30
CA VAL A 404 13.86 -12.22 -30.07
C VAL A 404 15.14 -11.42 -30.29
N MET A 405 16.09 -11.96 -31.08
CA MET A 405 17.33 -11.23 -31.42
C MET A 405 17.06 -10.03 -32.30
N THR A 406 16.19 -10.15 -33.30
CA THR A 406 15.84 -9.06 -34.23
C THR A 406 15.17 -7.91 -33.49
N GLU A 407 14.18 -8.22 -32.64
CA GLU A 407 13.52 -7.19 -31.81
C GLU A 407 14.50 -6.54 -30.82
N GLY A 408 15.33 -7.33 -30.15
CA GLY A 408 16.35 -6.81 -29.24
C GLY A 408 17.38 -5.90 -29.94
N HIS A 409 17.77 -6.20 -31.18
CA HIS A 409 18.68 -5.32 -31.94
C HIS A 409 18.06 -3.95 -32.26
N LYS A 410 16.74 -3.87 -32.50
CA LYS A 410 16.05 -2.58 -32.74
C LYS A 410 16.14 -1.63 -31.53
N LEU A 411 16.29 -2.18 -30.32
CA LEU A 411 16.35 -1.43 -29.06
C LEU A 411 17.78 -1.06 -28.64
N LYS A 412 18.78 -1.90 -29.01
CA LYS A 412 20.19 -1.74 -28.57
C LYS A 412 20.82 -0.40 -28.94
N ASP A 413 20.52 0.12 -30.12
CA ASP A 413 21.10 1.34 -30.63
C ASP A 413 20.38 2.61 -30.21
N THR A 414 19.34 2.48 -29.40
CA THR A 414 18.53 3.58 -28.91
C THR A 414 18.52 3.65 -27.38
N LEU A 415 18.37 4.86 -26.85
CA LEU A 415 18.25 5.06 -25.41
C LEU A 415 16.81 4.77 -24.93
N PRO A 416 16.60 4.23 -23.71
CA PRO A 416 15.30 3.94 -23.15
C PRO A 416 14.29 5.08 -23.28
N ARG A 417 14.72 6.32 -23.10
CA ARG A 417 13.89 7.52 -23.28
C ARG A 417 13.32 7.73 -24.69
N ASN A 418 13.84 6.99 -25.68
CA ASN A 418 13.37 7.04 -27.06
C ASN A 418 12.58 5.81 -27.48
N TRP A 419 12.52 4.78 -26.66
CA TRP A 419 11.74 3.57 -26.98
C TRP A 419 10.25 3.88 -27.09
N THR A 420 9.59 3.20 -28.00
CA THR A 420 8.14 3.30 -28.25
C THR A 420 7.53 1.91 -28.26
N PHE A 421 6.24 1.82 -28.03
CA PHE A 421 5.47 0.56 -28.03
C PHE A 421 4.05 0.79 -28.50
N GLY A 422 3.36 -0.26 -28.95
CA GLY A 422 1.94 -0.22 -29.29
C GLY A 422 1.56 0.81 -30.36
N GLY A 423 2.54 1.24 -31.21
CA GLY A 423 2.33 2.29 -32.20
C GLY A 423 2.29 3.72 -31.63
N LEU A 424 2.51 3.90 -30.32
CA LEU A 424 2.49 5.20 -29.66
C LEU A 424 3.72 6.04 -30.05
N LYS A 425 3.54 7.36 -30.02
CA LYS A 425 4.61 8.33 -30.27
C LYS A 425 4.85 9.14 -28.98
N ARG A 426 6.13 9.52 -28.75
CA ARG A 426 6.47 10.41 -27.65
C ARG A 426 6.21 11.87 -28.01
N LYS A 427 5.70 12.61 -27.03
CA LYS A 427 5.56 14.08 -27.09
C LYS A 427 6.96 14.76 -26.98
N PRO A 428 7.07 16.06 -27.27
CA PRO A 428 8.34 16.79 -27.12
C PRO A 428 8.94 16.75 -25.72
N ASN A 429 8.11 16.58 -24.68
CA ASN A 429 8.55 16.42 -23.28
C ASN A 429 8.99 14.98 -22.95
N GLY A 430 9.01 14.07 -23.89
CA GLY A 430 9.40 12.67 -23.73
C GLY A 430 8.28 11.74 -23.22
N MET A 431 7.14 12.26 -22.78
CA MET A 431 6.00 11.44 -22.34
C MET A 431 5.19 10.88 -23.50
N PHE A 432 4.51 9.78 -23.27
CA PHE A 432 3.42 9.33 -24.12
C PHE A 432 2.15 10.17 -23.87
N ASP A 433 1.23 10.16 -24.82
CA ASP A 433 -0.05 10.82 -24.64
C ASP A 433 -0.91 10.08 -23.60
N ASP A 434 -1.56 10.84 -22.70
CA ASP A 434 -2.38 10.26 -21.63
C ASP A 434 -3.62 9.56 -22.17
N VAL A 435 -4.19 10.10 -23.26
CA VAL A 435 -5.36 9.49 -23.92
C VAL A 435 -4.99 8.14 -24.50
N ASP A 436 -3.89 8.07 -25.24
CA ASP A 436 -3.42 6.82 -25.86
C ASP A 436 -3.11 5.73 -24.81
N LEU A 437 -2.42 6.11 -23.72
CA LEU A 437 -2.13 5.18 -22.61
C LEU A 437 -3.42 4.71 -21.92
N ALA A 438 -4.35 5.63 -21.69
CA ALA A 438 -5.62 5.29 -21.07
C ALA A 438 -6.45 4.34 -21.94
N GLU A 439 -6.45 4.52 -23.26
CA GLU A 439 -7.16 3.62 -24.16
C GLU A 439 -6.54 2.21 -24.14
N ILE A 440 -5.20 2.07 -24.15
CA ILE A 440 -4.52 0.76 -24.00
C ILE A 440 -4.96 0.07 -22.69
N ILE A 441 -4.97 0.81 -21.58
CA ILE A 441 -5.36 0.26 -20.26
C ILE A 441 -6.83 -0.16 -20.27
N LYS A 442 -7.73 0.66 -20.80
CA LYS A 442 -9.16 0.36 -20.88
C LYS A 442 -9.44 -0.85 -21.79
N ASP A 443 -8.76 -0.95 -22.92
CA ASP A 443 -8.87 -2.10 -23.81
C ASP A 443 -8.38 -3.38 -23.13
N CYS A 444 -7.33 -3.30 -22.30
CA CYS A 444 -6.89 -4.42 -21.48
C CYS A 444 -7.92 -4.80 -20.40
N ILE A 445 -8.61 -3.81 -19.80
CA ILE A 445 -9.67 -4.06 -18.81
C ILE A 445 -10.87 -4.75 -19.46
N GLU A 446 -11.25 -4.36 -20.68
CA GLU A 446 -12.40 -4.92 -21.41
C GLU A 446 -12.11 -6.29 -22.01
N SER A 447 -10.86 -6.62 -22.29
CA SER A 447 -10.46 -7.89 -22.89
C SER A 447 -10.42 -9.01 -21.84
N PRO A 448 -11.31 -10.02 -21.90
CA PRO A 448 -11.28 -11.13 -20.97
C PRO A 448 -10.02 -11.98 -21.17
N ALA A 449 -9.48 -12.50 -20.07
CA ALA A 449 -8.50 -13.57 -20.10
C ALA A 449 -9.17 -14.91 -20.44
N HIS A 450 -8.38 -15.89 -20.89
CA HIS A 450 -8.86 -17.25 -21.10
C HIS A 450 -8.88 -18.04 -19.77
N ALA A 451 -9.70 -19.06 -19.69
CA ALA A 451 -9.72 -20.00 -18.59
C ALA A 451 -8.40 -20.80 -18.54
N PHE A 452 -7.75 -20.83 -17.37
CA PHE A 452 -6.54 -21.63 -17.15
C PHE A 452 -6.82 -23.13 -17.21
N GLY A 453 -5.81 -23.96 -17.52
CA GLY A 453 -5.86 -25.42 -17.44
C GLY A 453 -5.52 -26.11 -18.77
N ALA A 454 -5.73 -27.42 -18.82
CA ALA A 454 -5.52 -28.24 -20.00
C ALA A 454 -6.20 -27.66 -21.24
N HIS A 455 -5.59 -27.83 -22.41
CA HIS A 455 -6.07 -27.29 -23.67
C HIS A 455 -6.36 -25.78 -23.64
N GLY A 456 -5.52 -25.00 -22.94
CA GLY A 456 -5.69 -23.56 -22.81
C GLY A 456 -4.67 -22.71 -23.57
N THR A 457 -3.48 -23.21 -23.88
CA THR A 457 -2.41 -22.44 -24.48
C THR A 457 -2.61 -22.22 -25.98
N PRO A 458 -2.64 -20.97 -26.49
CA PRO A 458 -2.82 -20.73 -27.93
C PRO A 458 -1.60 -21.21 -28.72
N ALA A 459 -1.83 -21.60 -30.00
CA ALA A 459 -0.78 -22.07 -30.88
C ALA A 459 0.39 -21.11 -31.06
N SER A 460 0.13 -19.79 -30.98
CA SER A 460 1.18 -18.76 -31.05
C SER A 460 2.20 -18.83 -29.89
N LEU A 461 1.88 -19.53 -28.79
CA LEU A 461 2.80 -19.80 -27.66
C LEU A 461 3.35 -21.23 -27.63
N LYS A 462 3.03 -22.10 -28.60
CA LYS A 462 3.54 -23.46 -28.67
C LYS A 462 5.05 -23.55 -28.43
N ILE A 463 5.81 -22.73 -29.13
CA ILE A 463 7.26 -22.75 -29.02
C ILE A 463 7.77 -22.34 -27.63
N VAL A 464 7.06 -21.41 -26.96
CA VAL A 464 7.42 -20.96 -25.61
C VAL A 464 7.21 -22.09 -24.60
N ASP A 465 6.09 -22.82 -24.69
CA ASP A 465 5.81 -23.97 -23.81
C ASP A 465 6.79 -25.14 -24.06
N ILE A 466 7.12 -25.43 -25.34
CA ILE A 466 8.13 -26.44 -25.66
C ILE A 466 9.49 -26.08 -25.04
N MET A 467 9.92 -24.84 -25.20
CA MET A 467 11.17 -24.36 -24.60
C MET A 467 11.13 -24.41 -23.06
N GLY A 468 10.00 -24.09 -22.47
CA GLY A 468 9.78 -24.18 -21.02
C GLY A 468 9.88 -25.61 -20.49
N MET A 469 9.26 -26.58 -21.20
CA MET A 469 9.38 -27.99 -20.87
C MET A 469 10.82 -28.50 -20.98
N LEU A 470 11.52 -28.14 -22.05
CA LEU A 470 12.94 -28.51 -22.24
C LEU A 470 13.84 -27.87 -21.17
N GLN A 471 13.57 -26.62 -20.80
CA GLN A 471 14.31 -25.95 -19.72
C GLN A 471 14.09 -26.65 -18.38
N ALA A 472 12.85 -26.95 -18.02
CA ALA A 472 12.49 -27.65 -16.79
C ALA A 472 13.12 -29.06 -16.73
N ARG A 473 13.04 -29.79 -17.84
CA ARG A 473 13.51 -31.17 -17.96
C ARG A 473 15.03 -31.31 -17.98
N ASP A 474 15.68 -30.60 -18.92
CA ASP A 474 17.08 -30.88 -19.29
C ASP A 474 18.07 -29.92 -18.62
N LYS A 475 17.61 -28.67 -18.37
CA LYS A 475 18.47 -27.63 -17.78
C LYS A 475 18.32 -27.57 -16.28
N PHE A 476 17.11 -27.26 -15.81
CA PHE A 476 16.87 -27.18 -14.37
C PHE A 476 16.78 -28.55 -13.69
N GLN A 477 16.44 -29.58 -14.44
CA GLN A 477 16.31 -30.94 -13.90
C GLN A 477 15.42 -30.98 -12.66
N VAL A 478 14.24 -30.32 -12.76
CA VAL A 478 13.28 -30.26 -11.66
C VAL A 478 12.69 -31.63 -11.32
N CYS A 479 12.12 -31.72 -10.12
CA CYS A 479 11.41 -32.91 -9.64
C CYS A 479 10.15 -33.20 -10.42
N THR A 480 9.52 -34.37 -10.21
CA THR A 480 8.23 -34.72 -10.79
C THR A 480 7.09 -33.99 -10.08
N MET A 481 5.89 -33.99 -10.70
CA MET A 481 4.68 -33.40 -10.12
C MET A 481 4.38 -33.93 -8.73
N ASN A 482 4.44 -35.25 -8.52
CA ASN A 482 4.17 -35.85 -7.22
C ASN A 482 5.27 -35.61 -6.20
N GLU A 483 6.53 -35.49 -6.59
CA GLU A 483 7.61 -35.08 -5.68
C GLU A 483 7.40 -33.66 -5.17
N PHE A 484 7.02 -32.75 -6.05
CA PHE A 484 6.70 -31.37 -5.71
C PHE A 484 5.51 -31.29 -4.75
N ARG A 485 4.43 -32.02 -5.02
CA ARG A 485 3.28 -32.07 -4.11
C ARG A 485 3.63 -32.57 -2.72
N ARG A 486 4.43 -33.63 -2.62
CA ARG A 486 4.88 -34.14 -1.31
C ARG A 486 5.71 -33.11 -0.55
N TYR A 487 6.55 -32.36 -1.26
CA TYR A 487 7.33 -31.28 -0.66
C TYR A 487 6.44 -30.16 -0.10
N LEU A 488 5.39 -29.77 -0.83
CA LEU A 488 4.38 -28.79 -0.37
C LEU A 488 3.42 -29.37 0.69
N ASN A 489 3.67 -30.57 1.19
CA ASN A 489 2.80 -31.27 2.11
C ASN A 489 1.38 -31.50 1.57
N LEU A 490 1.27 -31.67 0.24
CA LEU A 490 0.04 -32.04 -0.44
C LEU A 490 0.00 -33.55 -0.71
N LYS A 491 -1.21 -34.13 -0.69
CA LYS A 491 -1.40 -35.54 -1.09
C LYS A 491 -0.90 -35.74 -2.52
N ALA A 492 -0.02 -36.72 -2.73
CA ALA A 492 0.36 -37.17 -4.06
C ALA A 492 -0.84 -37.78 -4.79
N TYR A 493 -0.91 -37.59 -6.09
CA TYR A 493 -1.93 -38.23 -6.93
C TYR A 493 -1.67 -39.71 -7.08
N ALA A 494 -2.70 -40.54 -6.97
CA ALA A 494 -2.58 -41.99 -7.11
C ALA A 494 -2.60 -42.43 -8.59
N ASN A 495 -3.26 -41.68 -9.42
CA ASN A 495 -3.41 -41.95 -10.85
C ASN A 495 -3.70 -40.65 -11.62
N PHE A 496 -3.79 -40.73 -12.96
CA PHE A 496 -4.03 -39.55 -13.80
C PHE A 496 -5.45 -38.99 -13.69
N GLU A 497 -6.48 -39.81 -13.37
CA GLU A 497 -7.85 -39.33 -13.16
C GLU A 497 -7.95 -38.50 -11.85
N GLU A 498 -7.13 -38.77 -10.83
CA GLU A 498 -7.03 -37.96 -9.61
C GLU A 498 -6.34 -36.62 -9.90
N TRP A 499 -5.38 -36.60 -10.83
CA TRP A 499 -4.72 -35.38 -11.29
C TRP A 499 -5.62 -34.50 -12.17
N ASN A 500 -6.30 -35.10 -13.12
CA ASN A 500 -7.29 -34.44 -13.96
C ASN A 500 -8.46 -35.40 -14.27
N PRO A 501 -9.69 -35.07 -13.80
CA PRO A 501 -10.87 -35.97 -14.00
C PRO A 501 -11.42 -35.97 -15.43
N ASP A 502 -10.90 -35.07 -16.29
CA ASP A 502 -11.21 -35.18 -17.73
C ASP A 502 -10.57 -36.44 -18.29
N LYS A 503 -11.42 -37.33 -18.79
CA LYS A 503 -10.98 -38.66 -19.23
C LYS A 503 -10.05 -38.63 -20.44
N GLU A 504 -10.21 -37.65 -21.32
CA GLU A 504 -9.37 -37.48 -22.50
C GLU A 504 -7.99 -36.98 -22.08
N VAL A 505 -7.92 -36.01 -21.22
CA VAL A 505 -6.67 -35.46 -20.63
C VAL A 505 -5.95 -36.52 -19.80
N ALA A 506 -6.67 -37.21 -18.91
CA ALA A 506 -6.08 -38.26 -18.06
C ALA A 506 -5.50 -39.40 -18.87
N ARG A 507 -6.27 -39.89 -19.91
CA ARG A 507 -5.82 -40.95 -20.80
C ARG A 507 -4.64 -40.53 -21.68
N ALA A 508 -4.63 -39.29 -22.20
CA ALA A 508 -3.52 -38.79 -22.98
C ALA A 508 -2.25 -38.72 -22.12
N ALA A 509 -2.33 -38.21 -20.85
CA ALA A 509 -1.22 -38.19 -19.93
C ALA A 509 -0.73 -39.61 -19.56
N GLU A 510 -1.65 -40.56 -19.36
CA GLU A 510 -1.30 -41.94 -19.08
C GLU A 510 -0.53 -42.57 -20.24
N LEU A 511 -0.96 -42.35 -21.50
CA LEU A 511 -0.28 -42.85 -22.69
C LEU A 511 1.12 -42.21 -22.84
N LEU A 512 1.27 -40.94 -22.49
CA LEU A 512 2.54 -40.20 -22.57
C LEU A 512 3.53 -40.64 -21.49
N TYR A 513 3.09 -40.82 -20.26
CA TYR A 513 3.99 -40.99 -19.08
C TYR A 513 3.94 -42.40 -18.47
N GLY A 514 2.94 -43.23 -18.77
CA GLY A 514 2.76 -44.60 -18.27
C GLY A 514 2.39 -44.68 -16.79
N HIS A 515 2.95 -43.85 -15.94
CA HIS A 515 2.69 -43.82 -14.49
C HIS A 515 2.67 -42.38 -13.97
N ILE A 516 1.74 -42.08 -13.10
CA ILE A 516 1.52 -40.72 -12.56
C ILE A 516 2.78 -40.11 -11.89
N ASP A 517 3.61 -40.94 -11.26
CA ASP A 517 4.87 -40.46 -10.66
C ASP A 517 5.94 -40.07 -11.70
N ASN A 518 5.74 -40.40 -12.97
CA ASN A 518 6.61 -39.95 -14.06
C ASN A 518 6.16 -38.64 -14.67
N LEU A 519 4.99 -38.12 -14.29
CA LEU A 519 4.47 -36.87 -14.81
C LEU A 519 5.44 -35.73 -14.46
N GLU A 520 5.93 -35.09 -15.51
CA GLU A 520 6.84 -33.96 -15.37
C GLU A 520 6.16 -32.76 -14.71
N LEU A 521 6.93 -31.95 -14.00
CA LEU A 521 6.41 -30.81 -13.24
C LEU A 521 5.73 -29.78 -14.15
N TYR A 522 6.36 -29.39 -15.28
CA TYR A 522 5.81 -28.34 -16.14
C TYR A 522 4.41 -28.70 -16.71
N PRO A 523 4.23 -29.76 -17.49
CA PRO A 523 2.90 -30.10 -17.98
C PRO A 523 1.96 -30.54 -16.86
N GLY A 524 2.52 -31.13 -15.78
CA GLY A 524 1.76 -31.49 -14.60
C GLY A 524 1.07 -30.32 -13.94
N LEU A 525 1.72 -29.15 -13.87
CA LEU A 525 1.16 -27.89 -13.34
C LEU A 525 0.19 -27.23 -14.33
N MET A 526 0.53 -27.23 -15.63
CA MET A 526 -0.24 -26.51 -16.65
C MET A 526 -1.58 -27.19 -16.96
N ALA A 527 -1.65 -28.51 -16.89
CA ALA A 527 -2.85 -29.28 -17.18
C ALA A 527 -3.50 -29.93 -15.94
N GLU A 528 -3.06 -29.62 -14.74
CA GLU A 528 -3.74 -30.01 -13.48
C GLU A 528 -5.20 -29.51 -13.48
N VAL A 529 -6.11 -30.30 -12.90
CA VAL A 529 -7.50 -29.87 -12.74
C VAL A 529 -7.56 -28.53 -12.00
N THR A 530 -8.32 -27.60 -12.57
CA THR A 530 -8.43 -26.23 -12.06
C THR A 530 -9.42 -26.12 -10.91
N LYS A 531 -9.16 -25.21 -10.00
CA LYS A 531 -10.09 -24.86 -8.92
C LYS A 531 -11.29 -24.07 -9.47
N PRO A 532 -12.49 -24.24 -8.90
CA PRO A 532 -13.64 -23.43 -9.25
C PRO A 532 -13.43 -21.95 -8.85
N ALA A 533 -14.11 -21.05 -9.53
CA ALA A 533 -14.17 -19.64 -9.18
C ALA A 533 -15.04 -19.45 -7.93
N MET A 534 -14.40 -19.05 -6.81
CA MET A 534 -15.06 -18.82 -5.52
C MET A 534 -14.23 -17.85 -4.68
N ALA A 535 -14.74 -17.43 -3.54
CA ALA A 535 -13.93 -16.74 -2.53
C ALA A 535 -12.74 -17.63 -2.12
N GLY A 536 -11.53 -17.09 -2.16
CA GLY A 536 -10.28 -17.85 -1.98
C GLY A 536 -9.70 -18.45 -3.28
N SER A 537 -10.41 -18.38 -4.42
CA SER A 537 -9.96 -18.91 -5.71
C SER A 537 -10.42 -17.98 -6.85
N GLY A 538 -9.61 -17.01 -7.20
CA GLY A 538 -9.88 -16.03 -8.26
C GLY A 538 -9.20 -16.39 -9.57
N VAL A 539 -7.89 -16.63 -9.57
CA VAL A 539 -7.17 -16.99 -10.81
C VAL A 539 -7.42 -18.44 -11.25
N CYS A 540 -8.09 -19.20 -10.40
CA CYS A 540 -8.52 -20.58 -10.69
C CYS A 540 -7.41 -21.48 -11.27
N PRO A 541 -6.20 -21.55 -10.71
CA PRO A 541 -5.17 -22.47 -11.17
C PRO A 541 -5.43 -23.87 -10.61
N GLY A 542 -4.58 -24.83 -10.94
CA GLY A 542 -4.50 -26.10 -10.24
C GLY A 542 -4.17 -25.89 -8.73
N GLN A 543 -4.45 -26.90 -7.93
CA GLN A 543 -4.20 -26.83 -6.49
C GLN A 543 -2.71 -26.66 -6.17
N THR A 544 -1.85 -27.36 -6.90
CA THR A 544 -0.40 -27.34 -6.74
C THR A 544 0.19 -25.99 -7.12
N THR A 545 -0.21 -25.46 -8.27
CA THR A 545 0.19 -24.13 -8.75
C THR A 545 -0.21 -23.05 -7.76
N GLY A 546 -1.48 -23.07 -7.31
CA GLY A 546 -1.98 -22.05 -6.38
C GLY A 546 -1.30 -22.09 -5.02
N ARG A 547 -0.92 -23.28 -4.53
CA ARG A 547 -0.18 -23.44 -3.27
C ARG A 547 1.25 -22.92 -3.40
N GLY A 548 1.99 -23.37 -4.43
CA GLY A 548 3.37 -22.96 -4.64
C GLY A 548 3.53 -21.44 -4.84
N ILE A 549 2.62 -20.80 -5.59
CA ILE A 549 2.65 -19.35 -5.78
C ILE A 549 2.52 -18.60 -4.44
N LEU A 550 1.60 -19.02 -3.57
CA LEU A 550 1.42 -18.37 -2.29
C LEU A 550 2.60 -18.60 -1.35
N ASP A 551 3.18 -19.81 -1.35
CA ASP A 551 4.35 -20.13 -0.54
C ASP A 551 5.56 -19.27 -0.97
N ASP A 552 5.83 -19.15 -2.27
CA ASP A 552 6.92 -18.31 -2.78
C ASP A 552 6.65 -16.81 -2.60
N ALA A 553 5.40 -16.34 -2.77
CA ALA A 553 5.05 -14.95 -2.52
C ALA A 553 5.32 -14.53 -1.07
N VAL A 554 5.00 -15.41 -0.10
CA VAL A 554 5.32 -15.19 1.31
C VAL A 554 6.83 -15.14 1.52
N ALA A 555 7.59 -16.07 0.93
CA ALA A 555 9.05 -16.11 1.04
C ALA A 555 9.70 -14.85 0.45
N LEU A 556 9.25 -14.40 -0.74
CA LEU A 556 9.77 -13.21 -1.41
C LEU A 556 9.61 -11.95 -0.55
N VAL A 557 8.42 -11.71 -0.01
CA VAL A 557 8.15 -10.50 0.77
C VAL A 557 8.80 -10.57 2.15
N ARG A 558 8.68 -11.69 2.86
CA ARG A 558 9.26 -11.83 4.20
C ARG A 558 10.78 -11.88 4.17
N GLY A 559 11.38 -12.44 3.12
CA GLY A 559 12.83 -12.45 2.93
C GLY A 559 13.43 -11.08 2.63
N ASP A 560 12.65 -10.18 2.06
CA ASP A 560 13.11 -8.85 1.70
C ASP A 560 13.16 -7.91 2.91
N ARG A 561 14.36 -7.41 3.24
CA ARG A 561 14.59 -6.48 4.34
C ARG A 561 13.84 -5.16 4.15
N PHE A 562 13.84 -4.64 2.93
CA PHE A 562 13.23 -3.35 2.59
C PHE A 562 11.70 -3.41 2.52
N LEU A 563 11.12 -4.61 2.41
CA LEU A 563 9.67 -4.84 2.49
C LEU A 563 9.22 -5.34 3.87
N SER A 564 10.14 -5.49 4.82
CA SER A 564 9.87 -5.96 6.18
C SER A 564 10.45 -5.05 7.26
N TYR A 565 11.72 -5.18 7.62
CA TYR A 565 12.36 -4.38 8.68
C TYR A 565 12.46 -2.89 8.36
N ASP A 566 12.88 -2.57 7.15
CA ASP A 566 13.07 -1.18 6.69
C ASP A 566 11.82 -0.59 6.03
N PHE A 567 10.68 -1.28 6.11
CA PHE A 567 9.39 -0.76 5.66
C PHE A 567 8.72 0.09 6.74
N ASN A 568 9.29 1.25 7.00
CA ASN A 568 8.88 2.13 8.09
C ASN A 568 9.17 3.62 7.78
N SER A 569 8.65 4.53 8.62
CA SER A 569 8.77 5.98 8.39
C SER A 569 10.19 6.53 8.51
N SER A 570 11.08 5.87 9.26
CA SER A 570 12.47 6.33 9.35
C SER A 570 13.27 6.05 8.08
N THR A 571 12.86 5.07 7.30
CA THR A 571 13.48 4.69 6.02
C THR A 571 12.79 5.34 4.84
N LEU A 572 11.44 5.43 4.87
CA LEU A 572 10.60 5.84 3.73
C LEU A 572 10.02 7.25 3.88
N THR A 573 10.28 7.98 4.96
CA THR A 573 9.62 9.19 5.44
C THR A 573 8.17 8.96 5.90
N ASN A 574 7.61 9.89 6.66
CA ASN A 574 6.20 9.79 7.10
C ASN A 574 5.25 9.89 5.90
N TRP A 575 5.54 10.81 4.96
CA TRP A 575 4.76 10.95 3.74
C TRP A 575 4.82 9.69 2.86
N GLY A 576 6.02 9.09 2.70
CA GLY A 576 6.18 7.87 1.93
C GLY A 576 5.36 6.71 2.47
N VAL A 577 5.39 6.48 3.79
CA VAL A 577 4.55 5.45 4.43
C VAL A 577 3.06 5.77 4.30
N ALA A 578 2.66 7.04 4.47
CA ALA A 578 1.28 7.46 4.29
C ALA A 578 0.80 7.18 2.85
N LYS A 579 1.64 7.47 1.83
CA LYS A 579 1.32 7.15 0.42
C LYS A 579 1.09 5.65 0.20
N LEU A 580 1.80 4.78 0.91
CA LEU A 580 1.68 3.32 0.80
C LEU A 580 0.49 2.74 1.58
N SER A 581 -0.18 3.56 2.39
CA SER A 581 -1.24 3.13 3.30
C SER A 581 -2.64 3.53 2.83
N VAL A 582 -2.76 4.43 1.88
CA VAL A 582 -4.05 5.02 1.46
C VAL A 582 -4.60 4.28 0.24
N SER A 583 -5.62 3.46 0.47
CA SER A 583 -6.46 2.90 -0.58
C SER A 583 -7.58 3.88 -0.96
N PRO A 584 -7.88 4.08 -2.25
CA PRO A 584 -9.06 4.83 -2.63
C PRO A 584 -10.35 4.15 -2.13
N PRO A 585 -11.33 4.90 -1.67
CA PRO A 585 -12.63 4.35 -1.29
C PRO A 585 -13.26 3.54 -2.42
N GLY A 586 -13.80 2.38 -2.09
CA GLY A 586 -14.41 1.48 -3.07
C GLY A 586 -13.45 0.57 -3.83
N ALA A 587 -12.15 0.64 -3.55
CA ALA A 587 -11.12 -0.19 -4.18
C ALA A 587 -10.87 -1.53 -3.46
N TYR A 588 -11.67 -1.88 -2.46
CA TYR A 588 -11.48 -3.09 -1.64
C TYR A 588 -10.06 -3.24 -1.06
N GLY A 589 -9.49 -2.14 -0.60
CA GLY A 589 -8.12 -2.08 -0.08
C GLY A 589 -7.03 -2.00 -1.16
N GLY A 590 -7.38 -2.06 -2.44
CA GLY A 590 -6.46 -2.01 -3.57
C GLY A 590 -5.72 -0.68 -3.71
N MET A 591 -4.49 -0.74 -4.19
CA MET A 591 -3.60 0.41 -4.38
C MET A 591 -3.34 0.74 -5.86
N LEU A 592 -3.55 -0.20 -6.77
CA LEU A 592 -3.46 0.06 -8.21
C LEU A 592 -4.41 1.18 -8.68
N PRO A 593 -5.64 1.31 -8.13
CA PRO A 593 -6.48 2.47 -8.37
C PRO A 593 -5.82 3.82 -8.07
N GLN A 594 -5.03 3.93 -7.01
CA GLN A 594 -4.28 5.16 -6.72
C GLN A 594 -3.32 5.50 -7.86
N LEU A 595 -2.62 4.48 -8.40
CA LEU A 595 -1.69 4.64 -9.51
C LEU A 595 -2.40 5.14 -10.78
N LEU A 596 -3.55 4.56 -11.13
CA LEU A 596 -4.33 4.93 -12.31
C LEU A 596 -4.94 6.33 -12.17
N LEU A 597 -5.57 6.62 -11.04
CA LEU A 597 -6.22 7.91 -10.78
C LEU A 597 -5.22 9.08 -10.68
N SER A 598 -3.99 8.82 -10.21
CA SER A 598 -2.95 9.84 -10.12
C SER A 598 -2.10 9.96 -11.40
N GLY A 599 -1.81 8.84 -12.06
CA GLY A 599 -0.99 8.80 -13.29
C GLY A 599 -1.74 9.24 -14.55
N LEU A 600 -3.08 9.09 -14.56
CA LEU A 600 -3.97 9.46 -15.66
C LEU A 600 -5.22 10.18 -15.11
N PRO A 601 -5.07 11.36 -14.49
CA PRO A 601 -6.15 12.00 -13.72
C PRO A 601 -7.36 12.42 -14.57
N ASN A 602 -7.18 12.57 -15.87
CA ASN A 602 -8.24 12.95 -16.79
C ASN A 602 -8.96 11.76 -17.43
N ALA A 603 -8.43 10.54 -17.26
CA ALA A 603 -8.94 9.35 -17.95
C ALA A 603 -10.01 8.58 -17.16
N PHE A 604 -10.09 8.80 -15.83
CA PHE A 604 -11.00 8.07 -14.96
C PHE A 604 -11.70 9.02 -13.98
N THR A 605 -12.91 8.65 -13.56
CA THR A 605 -13.57 9.29 -12.40
C THR A 605 -13.20 8.52 -11.13
N GLY A 606 -13.29 9.16 -9.98
CA GLY A 606 -13.02 8.53 -8.69
C GLY A 606 -14.00 7.40 -8.33
N THR A 607 -15.12 7.25 -9.05
CA THR A 607 -16.10 6.17 -8.88
C THR A 607 -16.07 5.15 -10.01
N SER A 608 -15.17 5.30 -10.99
CA SER A 608 -15.10 4.41 -12.14
C SER A 608 -14.70 2.99 -11.73
N SER A 609 -15.54 2.02 -12.06
CA SER A 609 -15.21 0.59 -11.88
C SER A 609 -13.97 0.15 -12.66
N TYR A 610 -13.64 0.84 -13.75
CA TYR A 610 -12.41 0.61 -14.52
C TYR A 610 -11.15 0.95 -13.71
N ALA A 611 -11.20 2.02 -12.90
CA ALA A 611 -10.06 2.38 -12.06
C ALA A 611 -10.06 1.61 -10.73
N LEU A 612 -11.24 1.37 -10.13
CA LEU A 612 -11.36 0.80 -8.79
C LEU A 612 -11.27 -0.73 -8.75
N LEU A 613 -11.65 -1.41 -9.83
CA LEU A 613 -11.56 -2.86 -10.00
C LEU A 613 -10.85 -3.24 -11.31
N PRO A 614 -9.62 -2.76 -11.56
CA PRO A 614 -9.00 -2.78 -12.89
C PRO A 614 -8.65 -4.20 -13.39
N PHE A 615 -8.59 -5.19 -12.52
CA PHE A 615 -8.25 -6.58 -12.88
C PHE A 615 -9.45 -7.43 -13.31
N TYR A 616 -10.65 -6.87 -13.25
CA TYR A 616 -11.88 -7.56 -13.68
C TYR A 616 -12.44 -6.94 -14.95
N THR A 617 -13.05 -7.77 -15.80
CA THR A 617 -13.83 -7.25 -16.93
C THR A 617 -15.00 -6.41 -16.42
N PRO A 618 -15.49 -5.39 -17.18
CA PRO A 618 -16.62 -4.56 -16.75
C PRO A 618 -17.85 -5.38 -16.34
N LYS A 619 -18.13 -6.46 -17.07
CA LYS A 619 -19.21 -7.41 -16.76
C LYS A 619 -18.99 -8.10 -15.41
N ALA A 620 -17.78 -8.55 -15.13
CA ALA A 620 -17.46 -9.22 -13.87
C ALA A 620 -17.47 -8.24 -12.71
N ALA A 621 -16.90 -7.04 -12.88
CA ALA A 621 -16.94 -5.97 -11.89
C ALA A 621 -18.37 -5.60 -11.51
N ALA A 622 -19.25 -5.37 -12.49
CA ALA A 622 -20.66 -5.12 -12.25
C ALA A 622 -21.34 -6.26 -11.48
N GLY A 623 -21.02 -7.53 -11.82
CA GLY A 623 -21.54 -8.71 -11.11
C GLY A 623 -21.07 -8.76 -9.64
N ILE A 624 -19.80 -8.48 -9.38
CA ILE A 624 -19.22 -8.41 -8.02
C ILE A 624 -19.93 -7.32 -7.21
N LEU A 625 -20.00 -6.10 -7.75
CA LEU A 625 -20.59 -4.93 -7.08
C LEU A 625 -22.09 -5.11 -6.81
N LYS A 626 -22.81 -5.75 -7.74
CA LYS A 626 -24.21 -6.11 -7.55
C LYS A 626 -24.37 -7.17 -6.45
N GLY A 627 -23.51 -8.21 -6.45
CA GLY A 627 -23.51 -9.24 -5.41
C GLY A 627 -23.22 -8.67 -4.02
N ASN A 628 -22.39 -7.64 -3.93
CA ASN A 628 -22.06 -6.93 -2.69
C ASN A 628 -23.10 -5.85 -2.31
N GLY A 629 -24.10 -5.56 -3.15
CA GLY A 629 -25.14 -4.56 -2.88
C GLY A 629 -24.65 -3.09 -2.94
N VAL A 630 -23.57 -2.81 -3.65
CA VAL A 630 -22.93 -1.48 -3.72
C VAL A 630 -22.82 -0.91 -5.15
N VAL A 631 -23.45 -1.54 -6.12
CA VAL A 631 -23.31 -1.20 -7.55
C VAL A 631 -23.66 0.25 -7.87
N ASP A 632 -24.62 0.83 -7.15
CA ASP A 632 -25.06 2.23 -7.35
C ASP A 632 -24.03 3.27 -6.93
N GLN A 633 -22.96 2.86 -6.24
CA GLN A 633 -21.86 3.72 -5.83
C GLN A 633 -20.79 3.87 -6.91
N TYR A 634 -20.90 3.12 -8.02
CA TYR A 634 -19.87 3.05 -9.04
C TYR A 634 -20.39 3.47 -10.42
N ASP A 635 -19.53 4.12 -11.18
CA ASP A 635 -19.71 4.34 -12.59
C ASP A 635 -19.20 3.12 -13.38
N LEU A 636 -20.12 2.40 -14.00
CA LEU A 636 -19.83 1.19 -14.79
C LEU A 636 -19.55 1.48 -16.26
N THR A 637 -19.71 2.73 -16.68
CA THR A 637 -19.53 3.12 -18.10
C THR A 637 -18.06 3.23 -18.45
N ARG A 638 -17.70 2.97 -19.73
CA ARG A 638 -16.34 3.21 -20.21
C ARG A 638 -16.02 4.69 -20.06
N PRO A 639 -14.98 5.07 -19.29
CA PRO A 639 -14.64 6.46 -19.06
C PRO A 639 -14.16 7.14 -20.34
N LYS A 640 -14.48 8.42 -20.50
CA LYS A 640 -13.87 9.26 -21.55
C LYS A 640 -12.43 9.62 -21.17
N SER A 641 -11.54 9.59 -22.14
CA SER A 641 -10.10 9.84 -21.93
C SER A 641 -9.68 11.29 -22.14
N ASP A 642 -10.59 12.15 -22.60
CA ASP A 642 -10.32 13.50 -23.10
C ASP A 642 -10.76 14.65 -22.18
N ARG A 643 -10.84 14.42 -20.88
CA ARG A 643 -11.12 15.50 -19.92
C ARG A 643 -9.96 16.48 -19.90
N SER A 644 -10.08 17.61 -20.59
CA SER A 644 -9.06 18.64 -20.56
C SER A 644 -9.20 19.52 -19.31
N ILE A 645 -8.17 19.54 -18.46
CA ILE A 645 -8.03 20.53 -17.39
C ILE A 645 -7.09 21.62 -17.91
N VAL A 646 -7.56 22.86 -17.92
CA VAL A 646 -6.78 24.02 -18.28
C VAL A 646 -6.42 24.81 -17.02
N SER A 647 -5.13 24.84 -16.69
CA SER A 647 -4.62 25.65 -15.58
C SER A 647 -4.38 27.10 -16.01
N ILE A 648 -4.94 28.06 -15.26
CA ILE A 648 -4.77 29.49 -15.51
C ILE A 648 -3.91 30.06 -14.39
N HIS A 649 -2.74 30.58 -14.74
CA HIS A 649 -1.71 31.03 -13.78
C HIS A 649 -1.49 32.55 -13.78
N THR A 650 -2.18 33.30 -14.65
CA THR A 650 -2.05 34.77 -14.74
C THR A 650 -3.20 35.47 -14.03
N GLN A 651 -2.91 36.59 -13.35
CA GLN A 651 -3.93 37.39 -12.69
C GLN A 651 -5.02 37.85 -13.67
N GLU A 652 -4.64 38.27 -14.89
CA GLU A 652 -5.57 38.67 -15.93
C GLU A 652 -6.47 37.53 -16.39
N GLY A 653 -5.90 36.30 -16.56
CA GLY A 653 -6.66 35.11 -16.91
C GLY A 653 -7.65 34.73 -15.81
N CYS A 654 -7.23 34.74 -14.56
CA CYS A 654 -8.13 34.49 -13.43
C CYS A 654 -9.25 35.51 -13.36
N LYS A 655 -8.95 36.80 -13.54
CA LYS A 655 -9.94 37.87 -13.57
C LYS A 655 -10.98 37.66 -14.65
N LYS A 656 -10.57 37.34 -15.89
CA LYS A 656 -11.47 37.02 -16.98
C LYS A 656 -12.44 35.88 -16.65
N VAL A 657 -11.94 34.80 -16.03
CA VAL A 657 -12.77 33.67 -15.63
C VAL A 657 -13.79 34.07 -14.58
N PHE A 658 -13.38 34.80 -13.54
CA PHE A 658 -14.29 35.23 -12.48
C PHE A 658 -15.34 36.24 -12.93
N GLU A 659 -15.04 37.04 -13.93
CA GLU A 659 -15.96 38.05 -14.48
C GLU A 659 -16.93 37.45 -15.51
N ASP A 660 -16.59 36.36 -16.18
CA ASP A 660 -17.39 35.71 -17.22
C ASP A 660 -18.25 34.58 -16.69
N ARG A 661 -19.32 34.89 -16.02
CA ARG A 661 -20.27 33.93 -15.43
C ARG A 661 -21.19 33.24 -16.45
N GLU A 662 -21.17 33.67 -17.71
CA GLU A 662 -21.93 33.00 -18.77
C GLU A 662 -21.22 31.76 -19.28
N ASN A 663 -19.89 31.81 -19.39
CA ASN A 663 -19.09 30.75 -19.95
C ASN A 663 -18.41 29.88 -18.86
N PHE A 664 -18.19 30.43 -17.67
CA PHE A 664 -17.56 29.71 -16.56
C PHE A 664 -18.54 29.51 -15.40
N ARG A 665 -18.57 28.29 -14.85
CA ARG A 665 -19.47 27.93 -13.76
C ARG A 665 -18.68 27.41 -12.57
N VAL A 666 -19.22 27.63 -11.37
CA VAL A 666 -18.62 27.06 -10.15
C VAL A 666 -18.98 25.58 -10.00
N MET A 667 -18.04 24.77 -9.56
CA MET A 667 -18.22 23.32 -9.41
C MET A 667 -18.66 22.90 -8.00
N TYR A 668 -18.79 23.83 -7.05
CA TYR A 668 -18.98 23.52 -5.62
C TYR A 668 -20.36 22.95 -5.26
N GLN A 669 -21.37 23.15 -6.09
CA GLN A 669 -22.77 22.87 -5.76
C GLN A 669 -23.05 21.41 -5.38
N ALA A 670 -22.46 20.44 -6.11
CA ALA A 670 -22.67 19.03 -5.83
C ALA A 670 -22.11 18.63 -4.46
N ALA A 671 -20.89 19.07 -4.15
CA ALA A 671 -20.24 18.80 -2.86
C ALA A 671 -20.96 19.51 -1.71
N ILE A 672 -21.41 20.75 -1.91
CA ILE A 672 -22.21 21.49 -0.93
C ILE A 672 -23.48 20.71 -0.59
N ARG A 673 -24.27 20.31 -1.58
CA ARG A 673 -25.53 19.57 -1.38
C ARG A 673 -25.31 18.26 -0.62
N GLN A 674 -24.21 17.56 -0.88
CA GLN A 674 -23.88 16.34 -0.16
C GLN A 674 -23.56 16.61 1.33
N CYS A 675 -22.88 17.72 1.63
CA CYS A 675 -22.61 18.11 3.01
C CYS A 675 -23.86 18.60 3.75
N THR A 676 -24.83 19.18 3.04
CA THR A 676 -25.98 19.91 3.59
C THR A 676 -27.32 19.19 3.46
N ASP A 677 -27.30 17.88 3.11
CA ASP A 677 -28.51 17.08 2.91
C ASP A 677 -29.41 17.56 1.76
N GLY A 678 -28.78 17.93 0.66
CA GLY A 678 -29.46 18.40 -0.56
C GLY A 678 -29.70 19.91 -0.63
N HIS A 679 -29.34 20.65 0.41
CA HIS A 679 -29.52 22.11 0.45
C HIS A 679 -28.36 22.85 -0.19
N ASP A 680 -28.63 24.04 -0.69
CA ASP A 680 -27.69 24.92 -1.39
C ASP A 680 -26.98 25.88 -0.42
N PHE A 681 -25.79 26.35 -0.83
CA PHE A 681 -25.12 27.49 -0.22
C PHE A 681 -24.67 28.48 -1.32
N MET A 682 -24.63 29.76 -1.01
CA MET A 682 -24.50 30.85 -2.00
C MET A 682 -23.26 30.73 -2.91
N ILE A 683 -22.12 30.23 -2.40
CA ILE A 683 -20.90 30.09 -3.21
C ILE A 683 -20.99 29.05 -4.33
N GLY A 684 -22.00 28.17 -4.29
CA GLY A 684 -22.28 27.20 -5.33
C GLY A 684 -23.26 27.72 -6.41
N TRP A 685 -23.65 28.97 -6.40
CA TRP A 685 -24.62 29.55 -7.36
C TRP A 685 -23.95 30.39 -8.43
N ASP A 686 -24.18 30.05 -9.70
CA ASP A 686 -23.79 30.87 -10.85
C ASP A 686 -24.73 32.08 -11.06
N GLN A 687 -25.93 32.02 -10.53
CA GLN A 687 -26.98 33.08 -10.70
C GLN A 687 -26.67 34.25 -9.78
N GLN A 688 -26.22 35.35 -10.36
CA GLN A 688 -25.82 36.58 -9.66
C GLN A 688 -26.86 37.03 -8.63
N LYS A 689 -28.11 37.22 -9.10
CA LYS A 689 -29.19 37.73 -8.24
C LYS A 689 -29.43 36.83 -7.02
N LYS A 690 -29.47 35.51 -7.24
CA LYS A 690 -29.72 34.55 -6.15
C LYS A 690 -28.58 34.57 -5.12
N HIS A 691 -27.34 34.64 -5.60
CA HIS A 691 -26.15 34.78 -4.78
C HIS A 691 -26.19 36.07 -3.95
N ASP A 692 -26.46 37.23 -4.60
CA ASP A 692 -26.39 38.53 -3.95
C ASP A 692 -27.54 38.73 -2.92
N ASP A 693 -28.72 38.22 -3.23
CA ASP A 693 -29.85 38.27 -2.29
C ASP A 693 -29.55 37.42 -1.03
N ARG A 694 -28.98 36.21 -1.15
CA ARG A 694 -28.58 35.38 0.01
C ARG A 694 -27.41 36.04 0.74
N SER A 695 -26.43 36.56 0.04
CA SER A 695 -25.28 37.26 0.63
C SER A 695 -25.68 38.40 1.53
N LYS A 696 -26.65 39.26 1.07
CA LYS A 696 -27.19 40.36 1.90
C LYS A 696 -27.83 39.86 3.18
N ILE A 697 -28.56 38.75 3.11
CA ILE A 697 -29.19 38.13 4.30
C ILE A 697 -28.10 37.65 5.27
N LEU A 698 -27.10 36.91 4.78
CA LEU A 698 -26.06 36.37 5.63
C LEU A 698 -25.17 37.46 6.21
N HIS A 699 -24.84 38.51 5.48
CA HIS A 699 -24.14 39.68 6.00
C HIS A 699 -24.88 40.26 7.20
N LYS A 700 -26.20 40.48 7.07
CA LYS A 700 -27.02 41.03 8.15
C LYS A 700 -27.07 40.11 9.40
N VAL A 701 -27.04 38.81 9.20
CA VAL A 701 -27.09 37.82 10.30
C VAL A 701 -25.75 37.68 10.99
N PHE A 702 -24.66 37.55 10.24
CA PHE A 702 -23.35 37.19 10.78
C PHE A 702 -22.42 38.34 11.08
N LEU A 703 -22.66 39.55 10.49
CA LEU A 703 -21.85 40.75 10.72
C LEU A 703 -22.67 41.75 11.52
N GLU A 704 -22.56 41.73 12.83
CA GLU A 704 -23.17 42.72 13.71
C GLU A 704 -22.42 44.06 13.66
N GLU A 705 -23.04 45.13 14.19
CA GLU A 705 -22.53 46.51 14.15
C GLU A 705 -21.12 46.66 14.72
N ASN A 706 -20.77 45.85 15.74
CA ASN A 706 -19.44 45.83 16.37
C ASN A 706 -18.62 44.58 16.03
N PHE A 707 -18.88 43.96 14.90
CA PHE A 707 -18.28 42.70 14.51
C PHE A 707 -16.73 42.70 14.59
N GLU A 708 -16.09 43.68 13.97
CA GLU A 708 -14.64 43.82 13.93
C GLU A 708 -14.02 43.93 15.35
N ALA A 709 -14.63 44.77 16.20
CA ALA A 709 -14.18 44.95 17.58
C ALA A 709 -14.32 43.65 18.42
N ASN A 710 -15.45 42.96 18.24
CA ASN A 710 -15.73 41.71 18.94
C ASN A 710 -14.78 40.59 18.48
N VAL A 711 -14.53 40.44 17.19
CA VAL A 711 -13.60 39.47 16.64
C VAL A 711 -12.18 39.76 17.10
N THR A 712 -11.74 41.04 17.03
CA THR A 712 -10.41 41.45 17.46
C THR A 712 -10.20 41.14 18.95
N LYS A 713 -11.17 41.49 19.80
CA LYS A 713 -11.14 41.20 21.23
C LYS A 713 -11.06 39.69 21.49
N PHE A 714 -11.88 38.90 20.80
CA PHE A 714 -11.91 37.43 20.96
C PHE A 714 -10.55 36.81 20.62
N PHE A 715 -10.02 37.13 19.43
CA PHE A 715 -8.76 36.56 18.96
C PHE A 715 -7.59 37.02 19.85
N ARG A 716 -7.49 38.31 20.16
CA ARG A 716 -6.43 38.85 21.08
C ARG A 716 -6.43 38.11 22.42
N THR A 717 -7.59 37.96 23.05
CA THR A 717 -7.73 37.31 24.35
C THR A 717 -7.34 35.83 24.29
N ASN A 718 -7.88 35.08 23.31
CA ASN A 718 -7.65 33.65 23.21
C ASN A 718 -6.24 33.30 22.74
N VAL A 719 -5.69 34.03 21.77
CA VAL A 719 -4.28 33.84 21.34
C VAL A 719 -3.32 34.05 22.52
N ALA A 720 -3.48 35.15 23.26
CA ALA A 720 -2.64 35.42 24.44
C ALA A 720 -2.75 34.29 25.50
N ARG A 721 -3.99 33.84 25.77
CA ARG A 721 -4.26 32.74 26.69
C ARG A 721 -3.62 31.43 26.24
N LEU A 722 -3.77 31.06 24.95
CA LEU A 722 -3.21 29.85 24.40
C LEU A 722 -1.69 29.85 24.36
N ILE A 723 -1.07 30.99 23.99
CA ILE A 723 0.38 31.14 24.04
C ILE A 723 0.87 30.93 25.48
N SER A 724 0.23 31.57 26.47
CA SER A 724 0.61 31.41 27.88
C SER A 724 0.45 29.98 28.38
N LYS A 725 -0.64 29.31 28.00
CA LYS A 725 -0.99 27.95 28.46
C LYS A 725 -0.12 26.87 27.80
N SER A 726 0.22 27.01 26.51
CA SER A 726 0.89 25.98 25.75
C SER A 726 2.39 26.16 25.61
N SER A 727 2.94 27.30 26.03
CA SER A 727 4.39 27.55 26.01
C SER A 727 5.11 26.68 27.01
N LEU A 728 6.17 26.00 26.58
CA LEU A 728 7.10 25.30 27.43
C LEU A 728 8.29 26.18 27.76
N GLU A 729 8.57 26.39 29.04
CA GLU A 729 9.72 27.15 29.49
C GLU A 729 10.95 26.24 29.51
N TYR A 730 12.09 26.73 28.97
CA TYR A 730 13.36 26.06 29.02
C TYR A 730 14.51 27.08 29.13
N GLN A 731 15.59 26.68 29.72
CA GLN A 731 16.77 27.52 29.91
C GLN A 731 16.46 28.92 30.54
N GLY A 732 15.66 28.97 31.60
CA GLY A 732 15.35 30.14 32.36
C GLY A 732 14.24 31.00 31.79
N THR A 733 14.53 31.88 30.84
CA THR A 733 13.53 32.81 30.28
C THR A 733 13.03 32.46 28.89
N ARG A 734 13.60 31.43 28.26
CA ARG A 734 13.20 31.03 26.91
C ARG A 734 11.93 30.17 26.95
N ARG A 735 11.04 30.41 25.98
CA ARG A 735 9.80 29.63 25.81
C ARG A 735 9.72 29.10 24.40
N SER A 736 9.17 27.91 24.25
CA SER A 736 8.88 27.28 22.98
C SER A 736 7.40 26.93 22.89
N ILE A 737 6.82 27.09 21.73
CA ILE A 737 5.43 26.74 21.45
C ILE A 737 5.30 26.26 19.98
N ASP A 738 4.45 25.28 19.74
CA ASP A 738 3.96 24.98 18.41
C ASP A 738 2.80 25.92 18.08
N ILE A 739 3.13 27.04 17.42
CA ILE A 739 2.16 28.11 17.15
C ILE A 739 1.03 27.63 16.24
N VAL A 740 1.31 26.70 15.33
CA VAL A 740 0.29 26.17 14.40
C VAL A 740 -0.67 25.26 15.15
N ARG A 741 -0.15 24.23 15.80
CA ARG A 741 -0.97 23.24 16.52
C ARG A 741 -1.74 23.86 17.68
N ASP A 742 -1.09 24.70 18.47
CA ASP A 742 -1.61 25.13 19.77
C ASP A 742 -2.37 26.47 19.73
N VAL A 743 -2.19 27.26 18.65
CA VAL A 743 -2.79 28.59 18.55
C VAL A 743 -3.59 28.77 17.26
N THR A 744 -2.95 28.68 16.07
CA THR A 744 -3.64 29.02 14.82
C THR A 744 -4.71 28.01 14.41
N ASN A 745 -4.51 26.72 14.74
CA ASN A 745 -5.53 25.68 14.54
C ASN A 745 -6.64 25.73 15.62
N VAL A 746 -6.39 26.34 16.75
CA VAL A 746 -7.29 26.30 17.90
C VAL A 746 -8.21 27.53 17.94
N THR A 747 -7.66 28.72 17.79
CA THR A 747 -8.42 29.96 18.01
C THR A 747 -9.63 30.12 17.10
N PRO A 748 -9.54 29.87 15.76
CA PRO A 748 -10.69 29.96 14.86
C PRO A 748 -11.81 28.97 15.21
N ILE A 749 -11.42 27.79 15.70
CA ILE A 749 -12.38 26.74 16.07
C ILE A 749 -13.11 27.08 17.37
N LEU A 750 -12.42 27.65 18.34
CA LEU A 750 -13.07 28.20 19.55
C LEU A 750 -14.05 29.31 19.19
N TRP A 751 -13.71 30.19 18.25
CA TRP A 751 -14.58 31.23 17.75
C TRP A 751 -15.84 30.66 17.07
N LEU A 752 -15.67 29.65 16.21
CA LEU A 752 -16.83 28.95 15.58
C LEU A 752 -17.70 28.23 16.60
N ALA A 753 -17.06 27.59 17.59
CA ALA A 753 -17.78 26.89 18.65
C ALA A 753 -18.66 27.85 19.45
N GLU A 754 -18.14 29.04 19.78
CA GLU A 754 -18.90 30.08 20.49
C GLU A 754 -20.05 30.62 19.62
N ARG A 755 -19.79 30.96 18.36
CA ARG A 755 -20.79 31.52 17.44
C ARG A 755 -21.90 30.55 17.05
N PHE A 756 -21.63 29.26 17.00
CA PHE A 756 -22.60 28.24 16.67
C PHE A 756 -23.06 27.39 17.86
N ALA A 757 -22.74 27.85 19.07
CA ALA A 757 -23.10 27.15 20.31
C ALA A 757 -22.75 25.66 20.32
N ILE A 758 -21.55 25.30 19.81
CA ILE A 758 -21.07 23.92 19.77
C ILE A 758 -20.31 23.62 21.06
N PRO A 759 -20.81 22.70 21.92
CA PRO A 759 -20.18 22.41 23.23
C PRO A 759 -18.81 21.75 23.05
N ILE A 760 -17.74 22.47 23.41
CA ILE A 760 -16.38 21.96 23.37
C ILE A 760 -16.11 21.06 24.59
N LYS A 761 -15.52 19.90 24.32
CA LYS A 761 -15.04 18.97 25.33
C LYS A 761 -13.57 19.29 25.66
N ASP A 762 -13.33 19.66 26.89
CA ASP A 762 -12.00 19.89 27.47
C ASP A 762 -11.92 19.46 28.93
N ALA A 763 -10.82 19.77 29.61
CA ALA A 763 -10.65 19.45 31.03
C ALA A 763 -11.66 20.18 31.95
N GLU A 764 -12.09 21.39 31.57
CA GLU A 764 -13.05 22.21 32.31
C GLU A 764 -14.50 21.77 31.99
N HIS A 765 -14.71 21.28 30.76
CA HIS A 765 -16.00 20.84 30.25
C HIS A 765 -15.92 19.37 29.74
N PRO A 766 -15.73 18.38 30.62
CA PRO A 766 -15.51 16.98 30.23
C PRO A 766 -16.73 16.34 29.54
N ARG A 767 -17.90 16.96 29.67
CA ARG A 767 -19.15 16.52 29.05
C ARG A 767 -19.48 17.24 27.74
N GLY A 768 -18.57 18.05 27.19
CA GLY A 768 -18.70 18.63 25.86
C GLY A 768 -18.82 17.57 24.78
N LEU A 769 -19.33 17.93 23.61
CA LEU A 769 -19.59 17.00 22.51
C LEU A 769 -18.33 16.66 21.70
N LEU A 770 -17.57 17.70 21.37
CA LEU A 770 -16.43 17.61 20.46
C LEU A 770 -15.24 18.34 21.09
N SER A 771 -14.09 17.71 21.05
CA SER A 771 -12.84 18.43 21.34
C SER A 771 -12.50 19.40 20.20
N VAL A 772 -11.64 20.37 20.48
CA VAL A 772 -11.18 21.33 19.45
C VAL A 772 -10.57 20.62 18.23
N PRO A 773 -9.68 19.63 18.38
CA PRO A 773 -9.15 18.89 17.23
C PRO A 773 -10.23 18.13 16.42
N GLU A 774 -11.25 17.54 17.07
CA GLU A 774 -12.35 16.87 16.38
C GLU A 774 -13.18 17.86 15.59
N LEU A 775 -13.55 19.01 16.16
CA LEU A 775 -14.32 20.04 15.46
C LEU A 775 -13.52 20.65 14.31
N PHE A 776 -12.20 20.88 14.51
CA PHE A 776 -11.30 21.32 13.45
C PHE A 776 -11.29 20.30 12.28
N GLY A 777 -11.10 19.01 12.60
CA GLY A 777 -11.13 17.94 11.60
C GLY A 777 -12.43 17.88 10.80
N ILE A 778 -13.58 18.03 11.47
CA ILE A 778 -14.90 18.07 10.80
C ILE A 778 -14.97 19.24 9.80
N TYR A 779 -14.69 20.45 10.25
CA TYR A 779 -14.76 21.62 9.36
C TYR A 779 -13.73 21.56 8.24
N LEU A 780 -12.51 21.09 8.52
CA LEU A 780 -11.47 20.95 7.52
C LEU A 780 -11.85 19.95 6.41
N VAL A 781 -12.39 18.79 6.77
CA VAL A 781 -12.85 17.80 5.79
C VAL A 781 -13.98 18.37 4.93
N LEU A 782 -14.95 19.08 5.54
CA LEU A 782 -16.04 19.73 4.79
C LEU A 782 -15.50 20.81 3.85
N PHE A 783 -14.58 21.64 4.31
CA PHE A 783 -13.95 22.68 3.49
C PHE A 783 -13.15 22.10 2.32
N MET A 784 -12.32 21.09 2.58
CA MET A 784 -11.52 20.42 1.55
C MET A 784 -12.42 19.76 0.50
N TYR A 785 -13.48 19.07 0.93
CA TYR A 785 -14.40 18.42 0.01
C TYR A 785 -15.19 19.44 -0.85
N GLN A 786 -15.64 20.54 -0.26
CA GLN A 786 -16.38 21.58 -0.99
C GLN A 786 -15.51 22.35 -1.99
N SER A 787 -14.24 22.61 -1.66
CA SER A 787 -13.40 23.58 -2.36
C SER A 787 -12.21 22.99 -3.12
N PHE A 788 -11.74 21.79 -2.76
CA PHE A 788 -10.48 21.22 -3.26
C PHE A 788 -10.61 19.78 -3.79
N ASN A 789 -11.80 19.32 -4.11
CA ASN A 789 -12.08 17.98 -4.63
C ASN A 789 -11.85 17.83 -6.15
N ILE A 790 -10.82 18.47 -6.67
CA ILE A 790 -10.57 18.57 -8.13
C ILE A 790 -9.88 17.34 -8.72
N GLN A 791 -9.24 16.51 -7.89
CA GLN A 791 -8.56 15.29 -8.34
C GLN A 791 -9.38 14.06 -7.97
N PRO A 792 -9.58 13.10 -8.90
CA PRO A 792 -10.41 11.92 -8.65
C PRO A 792 -10.04 11.13 -7.40
N LEU A 793 -8.74 10.99 -7.11
CA LEU A 793 -8.24 10.30 -5.92
C LEU A 793 -8.63 11.03 -4.62
N VAL A 794 -8.46 12.36 -4.61
CA VAL A 794 -8.76 13.20 -3.43
C VAL A 794 -10.27 13.33 -3.24
N GLU A 795 -11.03 13.47 -4.33
CA GLU A 795 -12.48 13.58 -4.32
C GLU A 795 -13.15 12.44 -3.56
N THR A 796 -12.80 11.18 -3.89
CA THR A 796 -13.43 10.01 -3.27
C THR A 796 -13.17 9.93 -1.78
N THR A 797 -11.94 10.18 -1.35
CA THR A 797 -11.55 10.18 0.07
C THR A 797 -12.25 11.30 0.84
N LEU A 798 -12.26 12.50 0.28
CA LEU A 798 -12.93 13.65 0.91
C LEU A 798 -14.45 13.47 0.95
N ARG A 799 -15.06 12.93 -0.09
CA ARG A 799 -16.49 12.61 -0.14
C ARG A 799 -16.89 11.63 0.96
N GLU A 800 -16.14 10.54 1.10
CA GLU A 800 -16.39 9.57 2.17
C GLU A 800 -16.26 10.21 3.55
N GLY A 801 -15.18 10.96 3.78
CA GLY A 801 -14.98 11.72 5.00
C GLY A 801 -16.11 12.69 5.28
N ALA A 802 -16.48 13.50 4.29
CA ALA A 802 -17.58 14.47 4.42
C ALA A 802 -18.92 13.80 4.72
N THR A 803 -19.23 12.67 4.07
CA THR A 803 -20.44 11.89 4.31
C THR A 803 -20.53 11.38 5.75
N LYS A 804 -19.39 11.01 6.36
CA LYS A 804 -19.31 10.55 7.75
C LYS A 804 -19.46 11.70 8.75
N VAL A 805 -18.84 12.88 8.49
CA VAL A 805 -18.78 13.96 9.48
C VAL A 805 -19.88 15.00 9.35
N ALA A 806 -20.41 15.27 8.15
CA ALA A 806 -21.45 16.28 7.93
C ALA A 806 -22.72 16.05 8.79
N PRO A 807 -23.23 14.80 8.95
CA PRO A 807 -24.40 14.55 9.78
C PRO A 807 -24.23 14.99 11.24
N ILE A 808 -23.02 14.91 11.78
CA ILE A 808 -22.71 15.31 13.16
C ILE A 808 -23.01 16.81 13.34
N LEU A 809 -22.42 17.62 12.47
CA LEU A 809 -22.56 19.07 12.53
C LEU A 809 -24.01 19.51 12.20
N ARG A 810 -24.62 18.92 11.15
CA ARG A 810 -26.01 19.18 10.80
C ARG A 810 -26.97 18.96 11.97
N LYS A 811 -26.79 17.85 12.70
CA LYS A 811 -27.62 17.50 13.86
C LYS A 811 -27.53 18.55 14.97
N ILE A 812 -26.31 19.05 15.26
CA ILE A 812 -26.10 20.07 16.29
C ILE A 812 -26.78 21.39 15.88
N LEU A 813 -26.49 21.88 14.68
CA LEU A 813 -27.00 23.15 14.17
C LEU A 813 -28.53 23.14 14.03
N LYS A 814 -29.08 22.03 13.51
CA LYS A 814 -30.54 21.85 13.39
C LYS A 814 -31.25 21.93 14.73
N ALA A 815 -30.68 21.27 15.75
CA ALA A 815 -31.25 21.26 17.09
C ALA A 815 -31.38 22.68 17.68
N HIS A 816 -30.36 23.53 17.51
CA HIS A 816 -30.43 24.93 17.96
C HIS A 816 -31.50 25.75 17.22
N LEU A 817 -31.64 25.58 15.90
CA LEU A 817 -32.66 26.26 15.10
C LEU A 817 -34.08 25.83 15.48
N GLU A 818 -34.31 24.54 15.72
CA GLU A 818 -35.60 23.98 16.14
C GLU A 818 -36.00 24.42 17.56
N THR A 819 -35.05 24.53 18.47
CA THR A 819 -35.31 25.01 19.84
C THR A 819 -35.81 26.44 19.87
N GLN A 820 -35.24 27.30 19.04
CA GLN A 820 -35.71 28.71 18.87
C GLN A 820 -37.11 28.81 18.28
N GLN A 821 -37.61 27.80 17.58
CA GLN A 821 -38.97 27.72 17.06
C GLN A 821 -39.98 27.11 18.05
N GLY A 822 -39.55 26.82 19.29
CA GLY A 822 -40.43 26.29 20.35
C GLY A 822 -40.70 24.78 20.25
N VAL A 823 -39.97 24.04 19.46
CA VAL A 823 -40.04 22.59 19.42
C VAL A 823 -39.39 22.05 20.69
N LYS A 824 -40.22 21.63 21.63
CA LYS A 824 -39.79 20.96 22.88
C LYS A 824 -39.49 19.50 22.58
N GLU A 825 -38.32 19.06 23.04
CA GLU A 825 -37.71 17.73 22.95
C GLU A 825 -36.97 17.47 21.67
N THR A 826 -35.67 17.47 21.81
CA THR A 826 -34.79 16.62 20.99
C THR A 826 -33.34 16.62 21.51
N VAL A 827 -32.39 16.70 20.66
CA VAL A 827 -30.95 16.57 20.89
C VAL A 827 -30.44 17.57 21.93
N VAL A 828 -31.07 18.74 22.12
CA VAL A 828 -30.67 19.74 23.13
C VAL A 828 -30.92 19.22 24.55
N ASP A 829 -32.02 18.49 24.80
CA ASP A 829 -32.23 17.82 26.09
C ASP A 829 -31.29 16.64 26.32
N TRP A 830 -30.89 15.95 25.25
CA TRP A 830 -29.84 14.93 25.32
C TRP A 830 -28.45 15.60 25.53
N LEU A 831 -28.19 16.71 24.90
CA LEU A 831 -27.01 17.57 25.10
C LEU A 831 -27.03 18.23 26.51
N ALA A 832 -28.19 18.64 26.99
CA ALA A 832 -28.37 19.34 28.27
C ALA A 832 -28.50 18.37 29.48
N LYS A 833 -28.86 17.13 29.29
CA LYS A 833 -29.01 16.14 30.42
C LYS A 833 -27.70 15.87 31.16
N GLY A 834 -26.63 16.59 30.87
CA GLY A 834 -25.37 16.49 31.57
C GLY A 834 -24.45 17.68 31.49
N THR A 835 -24.77 18.74 30.74
CA THR A 835 -23.94 19.93 30.65
C THR A 835 -24.80 21.15 30.94
N ALA A 836 -24.40 21.96 31.92
CA ALA A 836 -24.85 23.35 32.01
C ALA A 836 -24.16 24.16 30.88
N TYR A 837 -24.45 23.83 29.61
CA TYR A 837 -23.96 24.60 28.49
C TYR A 837 -24.95 25.73 28.19
N GLU A 838 -24.56 26.95 28.52
CA GLU A 838 -25.35 28.14 28.19
C GLU A 838 -25.02 28.60 26.79
N VAL A 839 -26.04 28.75 25.95
CA VAL A 839 -25.88 29.36 24.62
C VAL A 839 -25.48 30.82 24.84
N GLY A 840 -24.32 31.20 24.33
CA GLY A 840 -23.81 32.56 24.45
C GLY A 840 -24.72 33.58 23.71
N PRO A 841 -24.71 34.83 24.11
CA PRO A 841 -25.61 35.86 23.56
C PRO A 841 -25.45 36.09 22.05
N ASP A 842 -24.25 35.91 21.51
CA ASP A 842 -24.02 36.06 20.07
C ASP A 842 -24.60 34.87 19.27
N ALA A 843 -24.45 33.65 19.74
CA ALA A 843 -25.07 32.47 19.13
C ALA A 843 -26.59 32.56 19.16
N ASP A 844 -27.15 32.99 20.28
CA ASP A 844 -28.59 33.21 20.44
C ASP A 844 -29.11 34.25 19.45
N ARG A 845 -28.44 35.37 19.31
CA ARG A 845 -28.71 36.43 18.31
C ARG A 845 -28.67 35.89 16.89
N ILE A 846 -27.65 35.09 16.57
CA ILE A 846 -27.49 34.50 15.22
C ILE A 846 -28.65 33.55 14.92
N TYR A 847 -29.00 32.62 15.80
CA TYR A 847 -30.09 31.69 15.59
C TYR A 847 -31.46 32.40 15.54
N HIS A 848 -31.67 33.44 16.34
CA HIS A 848 -32.87 34.27 16.28
C HIS A 848 -32.96 34.98 14.93
N SER A 849 -31.86 35.57 14.46
CA SER A 849 -31.82 36.30 13.18
C SER A 849 -32.00 35.34 12.00
N LEU A 850 -31.42 34.13 12.05
CA LEU A 850 -31.63 33.10 11.02
C LEU A 850 -33.10 32.69 10.95
N ASN A 851 -33.74 32.40 12.06
CA ASN A 851 -35.15 32.01 12.11
C ASN A 851 -36.10 33.13 11.67
N ALA A 852 -35.75 34.38 11.92
CA ALA A 852 -36.52 35.54 11.46
C ALA A 852 -36.55 35.68 9.92
N THR A 853 -35.61 35.05 9.20
CA THR A 853 -35.62 35.03 7.72
C THR A 853 -36.75 34.19 7.14
N LYS A 854 -37.33 33.25 7.93
CA LYS A 854 -38.37 32.30 7.51
C LYS A 854 -37.92 31.34 6.39
N LEU A 855 -36.62 31.16 6.18
CA LEU A 855 -36.08 30.18 5.25
C LEU A 855 -36.23 28.77 5.84
N PRO A 856 -36.25 27.71 5.01
CA PRO A 856 -36.29 26.34 5.48
C PRO A 856 -35.10 26.03 6.41
N ILE A 857 -35.32 25.27 7.47
CA ILE A 857 -34.26 24.94 8.46
C ILE A 857 -33.04 24.28 7.78
N GLY A 858 -33.26 23.42 6.79
CA GLY A 858 -32.17 22.78 6.05
C GLY A 858 -31.29 23.79 5.32
N ASP A 859 -31.88 24.84 4.73
CA ASP A 859 -31.12 25.94 4.09
C ASP A 859 -30.32 26.71 5.14
N LEU A 860 -30.91 26.98 6.32
CA LEU A 860 -30.22 27.70 7.40
C LEU A 860 -29.03 26.86 7.97
N VAL A 861 -29.19 25.55 8.10
CA VAL A 861 -28.13 24.63 8.47
C VAL A 861 -27.02 24.65 7.40
N GLY A 862 -27.41 24.63 6.11
CA GLY A 862 -26.47 24.76 4.98
C GLY A 862 -25.66 26.05 5.03
N ASP A 863 -26.33 27.18 5.33
CA ASP A 863 -25.71 28.49 5.49
C ASP A 863 -24.69 28.49 6.66
N CYS A 864 -25.03 27.90 7.80
CA CYS A 864 -24.12 27.81 8.94
C CYS A 864 -22.88 26.96 8.62
N ILE A 865 -23.05 25.82 7.94
CA ILE A 865 -21.93 24.98 7.50
C ILE A 865 -21.05 25.72 6.49
N GLY A 866 -21.68 26.34 5.48
CA GLY A 866 -20.99 27.10 4.44
C GLY A 866 -20.22 28.31 4.96
N MET A 867 -20.71 28.97 5.99
CA MET A 867 -20.02 30.08 6.67
C MET A 867 -18.88 29.60 7.59
N GLY A 868 -19.06 28.45 8.24
CA GLY A 868 -18.07 27.92 9.19
C GLY A 868 -16.88 27.21 8.55
N ALA A 869 -17.11 26.42 7.50
CA ALA A 869 -16.04 25.61 6.90
C ALA A 869 -14.83 26.42 6.39
N PRO A 870 -15.00 27.56 5.66
CA PRO A 870 -13.88 28.38 5.23
C PRO A 870 -13.09 29.04 6.38
N VAL A 871 -13.73 29.31 7.52
CA VAL A 871 -13.06 29.88 8.69
C VAL A 871 -11.99 28.92 9.21
N ALA A 872 -12.33 27.66 9.39
CA ALA A 872 -11.38 26.65 9.84
C ALA A 872 -10.22 26.47 8.85
N GLY A 873 -10.50 26.45 7.55
CA GLY A 873 -9.47 26.25 6.53
C GLY A 873 -8.63 27.51 6.28
N ASN A 874 -9.29 28.58 5.80
CA ASN A 874 -8.59 29.78 5.31
C ASN A 874 -7.87 30.56 6.41
N ILE A 875 -8.54 30.82 7.56
CA ILE A 875 -7.94 31.64 8.62
C ILE A 875 -6.73 30.92 9.22
N THR A 876 -6.85 29.63 9.49
CA THR A 876 -5.75 28.84 10.03
C THR A 876 -4.54 28.82 9.08
N GLN A 877 -4.79 28.56 7.80
CA GLN A 877 -3.72 28.49 6.81
C GLN A 877 -3.04 29.85 6.61
N GLN A 878 -3.82 30.92 6.44
CA GLN A 878 -3.29 32.25 6.21
C GLN A 878 -2.52 32.79 7.42
N ALA A 879 -3.05 32.58 8.62
CA ALA A 879 -2.33 32.98 9.84
C ALA A 879 -0.99 32.27 9.97
N SER A 880 -0.95 30.96 9.71
CA SER A 880 0.28 30.16 9.77
C SER A 880 1.29 30.62 8.71
N LEU A 881 0.85 30.84 7.46
CA LEU A 881 1.71 31.31 6.38
C LEU A 881 2.24 32.73 6.62
N LEU A 882 1.45 33.63 7.19
CA LEU A 882 1.89 34.98 7.54
C LEU A 882 2.94 34.95 8.65
N ILE A 883 2.75 34.11 9.67
CA ILE A 883 3.73 33.95 10.74
C ILE A 883 5.04 33.41 10.18
N ASP A 884 5.00 32.38 9.34
CA ASP A 884 6.15 31.80 8.68
C ASP A 884 6.88 32.82 7.82
N LEU A 885 6.14 33.58 7.01
CA LEU A 885 6.68 34.63 6.13
C LEU A 885 7.43 35.69 6.95
N PHE A 886 6.81 36.24 8.00
CA PHE A 886 7.42 37.31 8.79
C PHE A 886 8.56 36.84 9.68
N LEU A 887 8.68 35.55 9.96
CA LEU A 887 9.81 34.93 10.63
C LEU A 887 10.93 34.50 9.68
N SER A 888 10.69 34.51 8.37
CA SER A 888 11.68 34.11 7.37
C SER A 888 12.74 35.18 7.14
N PRO A 889 13.97 34.80 6.77
CA PRO A 889 15.04 35.74 6.42
C PRO A 889 14.64 36.73 5.31
N GLY A 890 14.97 38.01 5.50
CA GLY A 890 14.63 39.08 4.56
C GLY A 890 13.33 39.84 4.87
N TYR A 891 12.56 39.40 5.85
CA TYR A 891 11.33 40.05 6.28
C TYR A 891 11.42 40.71 7.66
N GLU A 892 12.63 40.88 8.20
CA GLU A 892 12.89 41.43 9.54
C GLU A 892 12.30 42.84 9.73
N VAL A 893 12.38 43.68 8.70
CA VAL A 893 11.81 45.05 8.72
C VAL A 893 10.29 45.04 8.94
N TYR A 894 9.60 44.12 8.33
CA TYR A 894 8.14 43.96 8.50
C TYR A 894 7.82 43.40 9.87
N LYS A 895 8.58 42.38 10.33
CA LYS A 895 8.45 41.82 11.68
C LYS A 895 8.64 42.90 12.75
N ASP A 896 9.70 43.67 12.66
CA ASP A 896 10.02 44.72 13.64
C ASP A 896 8.93 45.81 13.65
N ARG A 897 8.37 46.14 12.47
CA ARG A 897 7.26 47.07 12.36
C ARG A 897 5.98 46.52 12.97
N ILE A 898 5.67 45.25 12.80
CA ILE A 898 4.53 44.56 13.42
C ILE A 898 4.70 44.59 14.96
N VAL A 899 5.88 44.28 15.46
CA VAL A 899 6.20 44.32 16.90
C VAL A 899 6.04 45.76 17.46
N GLU A 900 6.55 46.75 16.72
CA GLU A 900 6.37 48.16 17.08
C GLU A 900 4.88 48.57 17.19
N LEU A 901 4.10 48.20 16.19
CA LEU A 901 2.66 48.50 16.15
C LEU A 901 1.90 47.76 17.25
N ALA A 902 2.27 46.51 17.53
CA ALA A 902 1.65 45.71 18.60
C ALA A 902 1.89 46.29 20.02
N HIS A 903 2.93 47.12 20.21
CA HIS A 903 3.24 47.80 21.47
C HIS A 903 2.61 49.18 21.55
N ARG A 904 1.94 49.69 20.52
CA ARG A 904 1.17 50.93 20.58
C ARG A 904 -0.20 50.64 21.21
N ASP A 905 -0.54 51.46 22.22
CA ASP A 905 -1.86 51.35 22.88
C ASP A 905 -3.03 51.81 21.98
N ASP A 906 -2.75 52.27 20.77
CA ASP A 906 -3.75 52.74 19.80
C ASP A 906 -3.89 51.68 18.64
N PRO A 907 -5.10 51.18 18.39
CA PRO A 907 -5.36 50.12 17.41
C PRO A 907 -5.13 50.53 15.94
#